data_f79ac56bbf5309e5b415ac355f9933c7
#
_entry.id   f79ac56bbf5309e5b415ac355f9933c7
#
_cell.length_a   1.000
_cell.length_b   1.000
_cell.length_c   1.000
_cell.angle_alpha   90.00
_cell.angle_beta   90.00
_cell.angle_gamma   90.00
#
_symmetry.space_group_name_H-M   'P 1'
#
loop_
_entity.id
_entity.type
_entity.pdbx_description
1 polymer ?
#
loop_
_entity_poly.entity_id
_entity_poly.type
_entity_poly.pdbx_seq_one_letter_code
_entity_poly.pdbx_strand_id
1 'polypeptide(L)'
;MYQINISPDKKFCDISPALYGIFFEDINRAGDGGLYAEMLINRAFDDGVIPEDCTYNADSKTITSATGWVSSFNCAETEGIYGWTASGGAHMALTDKDTLNNARKRALKIRFNGGMIVNCGFEGISVKAGCKYRFYMFAKSEKCAQISVSLMSEYGEVYAQQLLTVEGDYAKYECMLESMSDNNKAVLSLSSLSTDLVTIGFSSLFPTDTFMKRENGLRRDLAEKLIALKPAFLRFPGGCIVEGFSKETAHRFEDTIGAVWERRPHWLLWGYNTTNGLGYHEFLQFCEDAGIDAMYVFNCGMTCQARCPDYFDDELVEEMYNDAVHAILYATAPADTEWGAKRALNGHVEPFRCLKYLEIGNENYGEEYNRRYKYFYDKLKSEFPQYTYIATDHTEKNGLLTEMVDDHFYSDPIFFATNNGMYNSLGQNDVQIYVGEYAATIGCKRGNLYAALGEAAFLTGVERNQSKVKMTSYAPLFNNSAYTAWEPDLIVFNNHASYSIPSYYMLKMFAENRGSYVCMHNVITDYDKRYEHGVFRYTFNGEAIIAGSTDENSRSFSADVDIINGRLTVSFWSTCAEGEDQNHYDFVCEDGKCTVIHYNGWSRETICEGHCDLVGSFAKVEIDTNGDEFEIRINGSQIHKATLKAVPHISAVCTVDEATNELVIKIINITERDITVKIISDIPMTDKALITTLTAESMQAGNSFDTPKAVAPVANEVQLEDGKINIGARSVNVVRIALR
;
A
#
# COMPACT_ATOMS: atom_id res chain seq x y z
N MET A 1 -0.69 32.82 20.21
CA MET A 1 -0.92 33.68 19.01
C MET A 1 -0.40 32.91 17.79
N TYR A 2 -1.22 32.75 16.76
CA TYR A 2 -0.83 31.99 15.57
C TYR A 2 -0.43 32.96 14.47
N GLN A 3 0.76 32.76 13.91
CA GLN A 3 1.33 33.69 12.91
C GLN A 3 2.24 32.92 11.94
N ILE A 4 2.19 33.30 10.67
CA ILE A 4 3.10 32.82 9.65
C ILE A 4 3.80 34.04 9.03
N ASN A 5 5.12 34.12 9.20
CA ASN A 5 5.96 35.14 8.59
C ASN A 5 6.58 34.57 7.33
N ILE A 6 6.46 35.26 6.19
CA ILE A 6 6.81 34.72 4.89
C ILE A 6 7.64 35.72 4.11
N SER A 7 8.72 35.25 3.47
CA SER A 7 9.50 36.00 2.48
C SER A 7 9.38 35.30 1.13
N PRO A 8 8.35 35.62 0.32
CA PRO A 8 8.08 34.92 -0.93
C PRO A 8 9.22 35.00 -1.97
N ASP A 9 9.98 36.09 -2.00
CA ASP A 9 11.14 36.29 -2.88
C ASP A 9 12.41 35.56 -2.43
N LYS A 10 12.41 35.00 -1.21
CA LYS A 10 13.53 34.25 -0.68
C LYS A 10 13.29 32.76 -0.81
N LYS A 11 13.77 32.22 -1.92
CA LYS A 11 13.71 30.80 -2.19
C LYS A 11 14.56 30.01 -1.18
N PHE A 12 13.94 29.01 -0.54
CA PHE A 12 14.63 28.07 0.32
C PHE A 12 15.14 26.86 -0.48
N CYS A 13 14.26 26.21 -1.25
CA CYS A 13 14.61 25.13 -2.15
C CYS A 13 13.55 24.96 -3.25
N ASP A 14 13.92 24.35 -4.37
CA ASP A 14 12.98 23.92 -5.41
C ASP A 14 12.14 22.75 -4.91
N ILE A 15 10.90 22.67 -5.36
CA ILE A 15 10.04 21.51 -5.11
C ILE A 15 10.31 20.46 -6.19
N SER A 16 10.55 19.22 -5.76
CA SER A 16 10.74 18.10 -6.66
C SER A 16 9.52 17.91 -7.57
N PRO A 17 9.71 17.75 -8.89
CA PRO A 17 8.61 17.38 -9.78
C PRO A 17 8.02 16.00 -9.45
N ALA A 18 8.82 15.14 -8.80
CA ALA A 18 8.44 13.79 -8.40
C ALA A 18 7.91 13.70 -6.95
N LEU A 19 7.55 14.81 -6.30
CA LEU A 19 7.17 14.82 -4.88
C LEU A 19 6.02 13.88 -4.54
N TYR A 20 4.94 13.88 -5.29
CA TYR A 20 3.74 13.08 -5.01
C TYR A 20 3.59 11.98 -6.06
N GLY A 21 3.76 10.75 -5.65
CA GLY A 21 3.51 9.56 -6.43
C GLY A 21 2.41 8.69 -5.84
N ILE A 22 2.25 7.52 -6.41
CA ILE A 22 1.37 6.45 -5.96
C ILE A 22 2.12 5.14 -5.88
N PHE A 23 1.70 4.27 -4.95
CA PHE A 23 2.27 2.95 -4.72
C PHE A 23 1.20 1.89 -4.94
N PHE A 24 1.46 0.92 -5.81
CA PHE A 24 0.57 -0.21 -6.02
C PHE A 24 1.20 -1.50 -5.48
N GLU A 25 0.42 -2.22 -4.71
CA GLU A 25 0.65 -3.60 -4.32
C GLU A 25 -0.64 -4.40 -4.50
N ASP A 26 -0.55 -5.65 -4.96
CA ASP A 26 -1.71 -6.54 -5.02
C ASP A 26 -2.01 -7.08 -3.60
N ILE A 27 -2.60 -6.22 -2.79
CA ILE A 27 -3.15 -6.45 -1.47
C ILE A 27 -4.66 -6.24 -1.52
N ASN A 28 -5.44 -6.91 -0.69
CA ASN A 28 -6.91 -6.78 -0.68
C ASN A 28 -7.55 -7.10 -2.04
N ARG A 29 -6.97 -7.98 -2.86
CA ARG A 29 -7.36 -8.22 -4.27
C ARG A 29 -7.43 -6.93 -5.09
N ALA A 30 -6.42 -6.10 -4.97
CA ALA A 30 -6.28 -4.86 -5.74
C ALA A 30 -5.97 -5.11 -7.21
N GLY A 31 -5.34 -6.24 -7.55
CA GLY A 31 -5.07 -6.69 -8.91
C GLY A 31 -6.30 -7.32 -9.56
N ASP A 32 -6.36 -8.66 -9.62
CA ASP A 32 -7.47 -9.42 -10.19
C ASP A 32 -8.80 -9.11 -9.47
N GLY A 33 -9.82 -8.68 -10.22
CA GLY A 33 -11.12 -8.24 -9.65
C GLY A 33 -11.10 -6.84 -9.03
N GLY A 34 -9.94 -6.16 -9.07
CA GLY A 34 -9.72 -4.79 -8.63
C GLY A 34 -9.36 -3.87 -9.79
N LEU A 35 -8.16 -3.28 -9.76
CA LEU A 35 -7.69 -2.38 -10.81
C LEU A 35 -7.62 -3.08 -12.17
N TYR A 36 -7.21 -4.33 -12.21
CA TYR A 36 -7.28 -5.18 -13.39
C TYR A 36 -8.72 -5.67 -13.58
N ALA A 37 -9.31 -5.36 -14.74
CA ALA A 37 -10.75 -5.46 -14.95
C ALA A 37 -11.26 -6.90 -15.21
N GLU A 38 -10.49 -7.95 -14.89
CA GLU A 38 -10.94 -9.34 -14.97
C GLU A 38 -12.11 -9.59 -14.00
N MET A 39 -13.17 -10.21 -14.47
CA MET A 39 -14.40 -10.44 -13.71
C MET A 39 -14.54 -11.87 -13.19
N LEU A 40 -13.74 -12.83 -13.68
CA LEU A 40 -13.79 -14.23 -13.23
C LEU A 40 -12.76 -14.50 -12.14
N ILE A 41 -13.21 -15.03 -11.03
CA ILE A 41 -12.33 -15.56 -9.99
C ILE A 41 -11.81 -16.94 -10.39
N ASN A 42 -10.58 -17.26 -10.03
CA ASN A 42 -9.93 -18.55 -10.35
C ASN A 42 -10.09 -18.95 -11.83
N ARG A 43 -9.80 -18.00 -12.72
CA ARG A 43 -10.01 -18.12 -14.17
C ARG A 43 -9.12 -19.16 -14.86
N ALA A 44 -8.01 -19.49 -14.21
CA ALA A 44 -7.00 -20.45 -14.67
C ALA A 44 -7.06 -21.79 -13.91
N PHE A 45 -7.93 -21.91 -12.91
CA PHE A 45 -8.11 -23.07 -12.04
C PHE A 45 -6.90 -23.38 -11.14
N ASP A 46 -5.95 -22.46 -11.03
CA ASP A 46 -4.68 -22.63 -10.31
C ASP A 46 -4.72 -22.14 -8.86
N ASP A 47 -5.82 -21.50 -8.40
CA ASP A 47 -5.90 -20.88 -7.05
C ASP A 47 -5.73 -21.88 -5.90
N GLY A 48 -6.06 -23.15 -6.10
CA GLY A 48 -5.88 -24.24 -5.13
C GLY A 48 -4.51 -24.94 -5.22
N VAL A 49 -3.57 -24.45 -6.05
CA VAL A 49 -2.22 -25.03 -6.16
C VAL A 49 -1.36 -24.56 -4.99
N ILE A 50 -0.88 -25.51 -4.19
CA ILE A 50 0.03 -25.23 -3.09
C ILE A 50 1.42 -24.93 -3.66
N PRO A 51 2.12 -23.86 -3.22
CA PRO A 51 3.51 -23.61 -3.61
C PRO A 51 4.40 -24.80 -3.30
N GLU A 52 5.36 -25.12 -4.18
CA GLU A 52 6.15 -26.35 -4.13
C GLU A 52 7.01 -26.47 -2.86
N ASP A 53 7.44 -25.34 -2.28
CA ASP A 53 8.22 -25.27 -1.05
C ASP A 53 7.37 -25.08 0.23
N CYS A 54 6.05 -25.28 0.13
CA CYS A 54 5.11 -25.16 1.23
C CYS A 54 4.41 -26.49 1.55
N THR A 55 4.01 -26.65 2.82
CA THR A 55 3.16 -27.74 3.29
C THR A 55 1.78 -27.25 3.64
N TYR A 56 0.73 -28.02 3.28
CA TYR A 56 -0.67 -27.67 3.57
C TYR A 56 -1.20 -28.42 4.80
N ASN A 57 -1.88 -27.69 5.69
CA ASN A 57 -2.61 -28.25 6.82
C ASN A 57 -4.12 -28.05 6.58
N ALA A 58 -4.85 -29.17 6.39
CA ALA A 58 -6.28 -29.15 6.10
C ALA A 58 -7.15 -28.73 7.29
N ASP A 59 -6.72 -29.01 8.53
CA ASP A 59 -7.50 -28.69 9.73
C ASP A 59 -7.52 -27.19 10.02
N SER A 60 -6.36 -26.52 9.84
CA SER A 60 -6.23 -25.07 10.04
C SER A 60 -6.44 -24.27 8.77
N LYS A 61 -6.54 -24.90 7.60
CA LYS A 61 -6.59 -24.25 6.27
C LYS A 61 -5.43 -23.28 6.05
N THR A 62 -4.21 -23.74 6.35
CA THR A 62 -2.99 -22.94 6.23
C THR A 62 -1.95 -23.65 5.40
N ILE A 63 -1.04 -22.87 4.80
CA ILE A 63 0.22 -23.34 4.24
C ILE A 63 1.36 -22.84 5.11
N THR A 64 2.41 -23.66 5.24
CA THR A 64 3.61 -23.33 5.98
C THR A 64 4.80 -23.41 5.06
N SER A 65 5.60 -22.36 4.96
CA SER A 65 6.84 -22.31 4.18
C SER A 65 7.94 -23.19 4.83
N ALA A 66 8.99 -23.47 4.08
CA ALA A 66 10.16 -24.19 4.58
C ALA A 66 10.84 -23.50 5.79
N THR A 67 10.73 -22.18 5.89
CA THR A 67 11.27 -21.37 7.00
C THR A 67 10.33 -21.23 8.19
N GLY A 68 9.08 -21.74 8.08
CA GLY A 68 8.12 -21.79 9.18
C GLY A 68 7.07 -20.68 9.18
N TRP A 69 7.03 -19.79 8.18
CA TRP A 69 5.93 -18.83 8.04
C TRP A 69 4.61 -19.53 7.71
N VAL A 70 3.55 -19.17 8.41
CA VAL A 70 2.20 -19.72 8.24
C VAL A 70 1.30 -18.69 7.58
N SER A 71 0.70 -19.05 6.44
CA SER A 71 -0.26 -18.21 5.71
C SER A 71 -1.61 -18.92 5.57
N SER A 72 -2.70 -18.17 5.54
CA SER A 72 -4.04 -18.69 5.25
C SER A 72 -4.11 -19.26 3.83
N PHE A 73 -4.85 -20.37 3.65
CA PHE A 73 -5.05 -21.02 2.35
C PHE A 73 -6.51 -21.49 2.21
N ASN A 74 -7.38 -20.55 1.84
CA ASN A 74 -8.84 -20.76 1.78
C ASN A 74 -9.33 -21.31 0.43
N CYS A 75 -8.42 -21.59 -0.52
CA CYS A 75 -8.74 -22.04 -1.88
C CYS A 75 -8.43 -23.53 -2.09
N ALA A 76 -8.27 -24.32 -1.02
CA ALA A 76 -7.90 -25.73 -1.10
C ALA A 76 -8.92 -26.54 -1.90
N GLU A 77 -8.43 -27.41 -2.79
CA GLU A 77 -9.25 -28.28 -3.66
C GLU A 77 -10.12 -29.28 -2.87
N THR A 78 -9.80 -29.55 -1.61
CA THR A 78 -10.58 -30.42 -0.73
C THR A 78 -12.00 -29.92 -0.47
N GLU A 79 -12.28 -28.63 -0.69
CA GLU A 79 -13.59 -27.99 -0.49
C GLU A 79 -14.35 -27.73 -1.79
N GLY A 80 -13.85 -28.26 -2.91
CA GLY A 80 -14.40 -28.01 -4.24
C GLY A 80 -13.46 -27.14 -5.09
N ILE A 81 -13.98 -26.60 -6.17
CA ILE A 81 -13.20 -25.75 -7.07
C ILE A 81 -13.54 -24.30 -6.74
N TYR A 82 -12.58 -23.59 -6.14
CA TYR A 82 -12.77 -22.22 -5.72
C TYR A 82 -13.34 -21.33 -6.84
N GLY A 83 -14.43 -20.62 -6.54
CA GLY A 83 -15.13 -19.73 -7.47
C GLY A 83 -16.02 -20.43 -8.52
N TRP A 84 -16.00 -21.76 -8.61
CA TRP A 84 -16.79 -22.52 -9.59
C TRP A 84 -17.72 -23.53 -8.92
N THR A 85 -18.95 -23.61 -9.40
CA THR A 85 -19.95 -24.57 -8.94
C THR A 85 -20.60 -25.29 -10.11
N ALA A 86 -21.04 -26.54 -9.90
CA ALA A 86 -21.74 -27.35 -10.90
C ALA A 86 -23.16 -27.61 -10.43
N SER A 87 -24.13 -27.64 -11.37
CA SER A 87 -25.54 -27.94 -11.10
C SER A 87 -26.24 -28.61 -12.28
N GLY A 88 -27.47 -29.13 -12.06
CA GLY A 88 -28.33 -29.65 -13.12
C GLY A 88 -27.80 -30.92 -13.81
N GLY A 89 -26.99 -31.75 -13.12
CA GLY A 89 -26.38 -32.94 -13.71
C GLY A 89 -24.98 -32.75 -14.26
N ALA A 90 -24.45 -31.53 -14.25
CA ALA A 90 -23.06 -31.28 -14.60
C ALA A 90 -22.11 -31.80 -13.52
N HIS A 91 -20.99 -32.37 -13.95
CA HIS A 91 -19.90 -32.82 -13.11
C HIS A 91 -18.61 -32.17 -13.58
N MET A 92 -17.83 -31.64 -12.63
CA MET A 92 -16.53 -31.03 -12.92
C MET A 92 -15.45 -31.59 -12.00
N ALA A 93 -14.23 -31.67 -12.51
CA ALA A 93 -13.05 -32.10 -11.76
C ALA A 93 -11.81 -31.42 -12.30
N LEU A 94 -10.87 -31.08 -11.42
CA LEU A 94 -9.55 -30.60 -11.80
C LEU A 94 -8.66 -31.73 -12.28
N THR A 95 -7.72 -31.43 -13.18
CA THR A 95 -6.68 -32.33 -13.67
C THR A 95 -5.36 -31.57 -13.78
N ASP A 96 -4.27 -32.23 -13.39
CA ASP A 96 -2.88 -31.80 -13.60
C ASP A 96 -2.29 -32.35 -14.95
N LYS A 97 -3.08 -33.14 -15.65
CA LYS A 97 -2.75 -33.69 -16.97
C LYS A 97 -3.54 -32.95 -18.02
N ASP A 98 -2.96 -32.84 -19.21
CA ASP A 98 -3.62 -32.14 -20.33
C ASP A 98 -3.89 -30.65 -20.03
N THR A 99 -2.99 -29.94 -19.35
CA THR A 99 -3.06 -28.51 -19.16
C THR A 99 -2.87 -27.74 -20.47
N LEU A 100 -3.29 -26.47 -20.52
CA LEU A 100 -3.21 -25.64 -21.72
C LEU A 100 -1.78 -25.46 -22.24
N ASN A 101 -0.85 -25.22 -21.31
CA ASN A 101 0.57 -24.98 -21.54
C ASN A 101 1.38 -25.23 -20.27
N ASN A 102 2.69 -25.02 -20.33
CA ASN A 102 3.60 -25.28 -19.20
C ASN A 102 3.41 -24.33 -18.01
N ALA A 103 2.82 -23.14 -18.22
CA ALA A 103 2.55 -22.19 -17.13
C ALA A 103 1.31 -22.59 -16.31
N ARG A 104 0.45 -23.46 -16.84
CA ARG A 104 -0.78 -23.90 -16.16
C ARG A 104 -0.53 -25.20 -15.39
N LYS A 105 -0.86 -25.22 -14.12
CA LYS A 105 -0.76 -26.41 -13.27
C LYS A 105 -2.03 -27.24 -13.29
N ARG A 106 -3.19 -26.65 -13.68
CA ARG A 106 -4.50 -27.28 -13.67
C ARG A 106 -5.28 -27.02 -14.97
N ALA A 107 -6.24 -27.89 -15.25
CA ALA A 107 -7.32 -27.67 -16.21
C ALA A 107 -8.62 -28.24 -15.63
N LEU A 108 -9.77 -27.72 -16.08
CA LEU A 108 -11.09 -28.12 -15.63
C LEU A 108 -11.74 -29.10 -16.63
N LYS A 109 -11.97 -30.35 -16.22
CA LYS A 109 -12.73 -31.35 -16.96
C LYS A 109 -14.20 -31.30 -16.56
N ILE A 110 -15.09 -31.25 -17.58
CA ILE A 110 -16.53 -31.08 -17.38
C ILE A 110 -17.29 -32.09 -18.23
N ARG A 111 -18.31 -32.73 -17.60
CA ARG A 111 -19.43 -33.39 -18.30
C ARG A 111 -20.70 -32.63 -17.95
N PHE A 112 -21.27 -31.95 -18.92
CA PHE A 112 -22.45 -31.10 -18.71
C PHE A 112 -23.73 -31.90 -18.48
N ASN A 113 -23.98 -32.95 -19.27
CA ASN A 113 -25.17 -33.83 -19.15
C ASN A 113 -26.50 -33.06 -19.04
N GLY A 114 -26.63 -31.93 -19.74
CA GLY A 114 -27.78 -31.05 -19.64
C GLY A 114 -27.72 -30.02 -18.47
N GLY A 115 -26.67 -30.06 -17.67
CA GLY A 115 -26.45 -29.11 -16.57
C GLY A 115 -25.55 -27.93 -16.94
N MET A 116 -25.09 -27.23 -15.94
CA MET A 116 -24.24 -26.04 -16.08
C MET A 116 -23.16 -25.98 -15.00
N ILE A 117 -22.09 -25.26 -15.33
CA ILE A 117 -21.13 -24.74 -14.34
C ILE A 117 -21.22 -23.23 -14.27
N VAL A 118 -20.95 -22.67 -13.09
CA VAL A 118 -21.14 -21.24 -12.81
C VAL A 118 -19.90 -20.68 -12.13
N ASN A 119 -19.43 -19.51 -12.60
CA ASN A 119 -18.43 -18.70 -11.91
C ASN A 119 -19.13 -17.52 -11.21
N CYS A 120 -18.86 -17.38 -9.91
CA CYS A 120 -19.50 -16.35 -9.08
C CYS A 120 -18.84 -14.95 -9.19
N GLY A 121 -17.72 -14.82 -9.89
CA GLY A 121 -16.92 -13.60 -9.91
C GLY A 121 -16.38 -13.21 -8.53
N PHE A 122 -15.92 -11.97 -8.41
CA PHE A 122 -15.46 -11.38 -7.15
C PHE A 122 -16.65 -10.76 -6.41
N GLU A 123 -17.37 -11.57 -5.60
CA GLU A 123 -18.63 -11.19 -4.92
C GLU A 123 -19.76 -10.79 -5.89
N GLY A 124 -19.85 -11.49 -7.00
CA GLY A 124 -20.75 -11.23 -8.11
C GLY A 124 -20.08 -10.52 -9.28
N ILE A 125 -20.66 -10.69 -10.44
CA ILE A 125 -20.27 -10.03 -11.68
C ILE A 125 -21.19 -8.81 -11.88
N SER A 126 -20.62 -7.60 -11.92
CA SER A 126 -21.41 -6.40 -12.17
C SER A 126 -21.66 -6.23 -13.66
N VAL A 127 -22.94 -6.27 -14.06
CA VAL A 127 -23.37 -6.03 -15.44
C VAL A 127 -24.30 -4.82 -15.52
N LYS A 128 -24.21 -4.09 -16.65
CA LYS A 128 -25.05 -2.92 -16.93
C LYS A 128 -25.74 -3.08 -18.28
N ALA A 129 -26.99 -2.67 -18.35
CA ALA A 129 -27.80 -2.71 -19.57
C ALA A 129 -27.10 -1.95 -20.71
N GLY A 130 -27.03 -2.56 -21.90
CA GLY A 130 -26.36 -2.02 -23.08
C GLY A 130 -24.83 -2.11 -23.07
N CYS A 131 -24.21 -2.55 -21.97
CA CYS A 131 -22.78 -2.76 -21.91
C CYS A 131 -22.38 -4.14 -22.46
N LYS A 132 -21.20 -4.18 -23.06
CA LYS A 132 -20.64 -5.38 -23.73
C LYS A 132 -19.51 -5.94 -22.89
N TYR A 133 -19.49 -7.28 -22.81
CA TYR A 133 -18.52 -8.05 -22.09
C TYR A 133 -17.91 -9.07 -23.04
N ARG A 134 -16.59 -9.09 -23.14
CA ARG A 134 -15.86 -10.07 -23.95
C ARG A 134 -15.55 -11.28 -23.09
N PHE A 135 -16.12 -12.43 -23.44
CA PHE A 135 -15.77 -13.72 -22.88
C PHE A 135 -14.89 -14.48 -23.85
N TYR A 136 -13.84 -15.12 -23.33
CA TYR A 136 -13.12 -16.14 -24.07
C TYR A 136 -12.67 -17.26 -23.14
N MET A 137 -12.44 -18.43 -23.75
CA MET A 137 -11.86 -19.58 -23.07
C MET A 137 -10.96 -20.37 -24.03
N PHE A 138 -9.97 -21.03 -23.48
CA PHE A 138 -9.23 -22.08 -24.17
C PHE A 138 -9.82 -23.42 -23.75
N ALA A 139 -10.38 -24.14 -24.70
CA ALA A 139 -11.08 -25.39 -24.45
C ALA A 139 -10.80 -26.41 -25.53
N LYS A 140 -11.02 -27.70 -25.19
CA LYS A 140 -10.96 -28.84 -26.13
C LYS A 140 -12.09 -29.84 -25.88
N SER A 141 -12.48 -30.58 -26.90
CA SER A 141 -13.43 -31.71 -26.82
C SER A 141 -13.18 -32.67 -27.95
N GLU A 142 -13.16 -33.98 -27.71
CA GLU A 142 -12.98 -34.99 -28.76
C GLU A 142 -14.12 -34.98 -29.78
N LYS A 143 -15.33 -34.62 -29.34
CA LYS A 143 -16.49 -34.45 -30.21
C LYS A 143 -16.99 -33.03 -30.13
N CYS A 144 -17.79 -32.66 -31.12
CA CYS A 144 -18.43 -31.34 -31.17
C CYS A 144 -19.37 -31.10 -29.95
N ALA A 145 -19.04 -30.17 -29.09
CA ALA A 145 -19.85 -29.76 -27.95
C ALA A 145 -20.33 -28.30 -28.12
N GLN A 146 -21.65 -28.11 -28.14
CA GLN A 146 -22.23 -26.79 -28.15
C GLN A 146 -22.36 -26.30 -26.70
N ILE A 147 -21.69 -25.18 -26.38
CA ILE A 147 -21.68 -24.57 -25.04
C ILE A 147 -22.39 -23.24 -25.12
N SER A 148 -23.46 -23.09 -24.33
CA SER A 148 -24.13 -21.81 -24.10
C SER A 148 -23.38 -21.04 -23.02
N VAL A 149 -22.91 -19.85 -23.35
CA VAL A 149 -22.26 -18.91 -22.45
C VAL A 149 -23.28 -17.83 -22.08
N SER A 150 -23.58 -17.67 -20.79
CA SER A 150 -24.63 -16.74 -20.34
C SER A 150 -24.16 -15.89 -19.18
N LEU A 151 -24.50 -14.60 -19.21
CA LEU A 151 -24.58 -13.74 -18.02
C LEU A 151 -25.99 -13.81 -17.48
N MET A 152 -26.15 -14.13 -16.20
CA MET A 152 -27.47 -14.39 -15.62
C MET A 152 -27.51 -14.02 -14.14
N SER A 153 -28.72 -13.85 -13.60
CA SER A 153 -28.89 -13.74 -12.16
C SER A 153 -28.59 -15.07 -11.46
N GLU A 154 -28.33 -15.04 -10.18
CA GLU A 154 -28.22 -16.24 -9.34
C GLU A 154 -29.52 -17.09 -9.33
N TYR A 155 -30.66 -16.49 -9.72
CA TYR A 155 -31.96 -17.15 -9.81
C TYR A 155 -32.30 -17.68 -11.23
N GLY A 156 -31.39 -17.54 -12.19
CA GLY A 156 -31.53 -18.09 -13.54
C GLY A 156 -32.13 -17.14 -14.59
N GLU A 157 -32.34 -15.86 -14.28
CA GLU A 157 -32.72 -14.86 -15.30
C GLU A 157 -31.53 -14.54 -16.20
N VAL A 158 -31.67 -14.75 -17.51
CA VAL A 158 -30.59 -14.55 -18.48
C VAL A 158 -30.55 -13.09 -18.97
N TYR A 159 -29.40 -12.45 -18.85
CA TYR A 159 -29.16 -11.08 -19.29
C TYR A 159 -28.44 -10.98 -20.64
N ALA A 160 -27.60 -11.96 -20.94
CA ALA A 160 -26.93 -12.11 -22.22
C ALA A 160 -26.61 -13.57 -22.46
N GLN A 161 -26.64 -14.03 -23.71
CA GLN A 161 -26.33 -15.40 -24.07
C GLN A 161 -25.72 -15.49 -25.45
N GLN A 162 -24.72 -16.36 -25.61
CA GLN A 162 -24.11 -16.73 -26.88
C GLN A 162 -23.80 -18.23 -26.91
N LEU A 163 -23.71 -18.79 -28.11
CA LEU A 163 -23.41 -20.21 -28.32
C LEU A 163 -22.01 -20.34 -28.92
N LEU A 164 -21.17 -21.18 -28.31
CA LEU A 164 -19.86 -21.57 -28.84
C LEU A 164 -19.86 -23.05 -29.19
N THR A 165 -19.16 -23.40 -30.27
CA THR A 165 -18.98 -24.81 -30.70
C THR A 165 -17.52 -25.20 -30.43
N VAL A 166 -17.32 -26.10 -29.46
CA VAL A 166 -15.99 -26.56 -29.03
C VAL A 166 -15.75 -27.94 -29.62
N GLU A 167 -14.62 -28.11 -30.36
CA GLU A 167 -14.22 -29.36 -30.96
C GLU A 167 -12.68 -29.43 -31.13
N GLY A 168 -12.15 -30.66 -31.17
CA GLY A 168 -10.73 -30.93 -31.38
C GLY A 168 -9.85 -30.57 -30.17
N ASP A 169 -8.59 -30.28 -30.46
CA ASP A 169 -7.57 -29.87 -29.47
C ASP A 169 -7.82 -28.46 -28.93
N TYR A 170 -7.01 -28.02 -27.95
CA TYR A 170 -7.12 -26.69 -27.37
C TYR A 170 -7.12 -25.59 -28.43
N ALA A 171 -8.21 -24.84 -28.45
CA ALA A 171 -8.35 -23.64 -29.26
C ALA A 171 -8.99 -22.53 -28.44
N LYS A 172 -8.78 -21.28 -28.87
CA LYS A 172 -9.44 -20.12 -28.29
C LYS A 172 -10.86 -19.98 -28.86
N TYR A 173 -11.84 -19.96 -28.00
CA TYR A 173 -13.25 -19.70 -28.33
C TYR A 173 -13.66 -18.40 -27.64
N GLU A 174 -14.25 -17.47 -28.39
CA GLU A 174 -14.67 -16.20 -27.82
C GLU A 174 -16.04 -15.74 -28.29
N CYS A 175 -16.71 -14.94 -27.48
CA CYS A 175 -17.96 -14.30 -27.81
C CYS A 175 -18.13 -12.95 -27.09
N MET A 176 -19.03 -12.14 -27.64
CA MET A 176 -19.42 -10.86 -27.06
C MET A 176 -20.80 -10.99 -26.44
N LEU A 177 -20.92 -10.67 -25.15
CA LEU A 177 -22.14 -10.69 -24.38
C LEU A 177 -22.60 -9.25 -24.14
N GLU A 178 -23.77 -8.89 -24.66
CA GLU A 178 -24.38 -7.57 -24.41
C GLU A 178 -25.51 -7.73 -23.41
N SER A 179 -25.35 -7.15 -22.21
CA SER A 179 -26.34 -7.29 -21.14
C SER A 179 -27.60 -6.47 -21.42
N MET A 180 -28.77 -7.07 -21.18
CA MET A 180 -30.06 -6.41 -21.28
C MET A 180 -30.54 -5.81 -19.95
N SER A 181 -29.83 -6.03 -18.84
CA SER A 181 -30.23 -5.61 -17.50
C SER A 181 -29.03 -5.15 -16.68
N ASP A 182 -29.30 -4.37 -15.64
CA ASP A 182 -28.36 -4.01 -14.59
C ASP A 182 -28.43 -5.07 -13.48
N ASN A 183 -27.29 -5.61 -13.08
CA ASN A 183 -27.19 -6.47 -11.90
C ASN A 183 -25.74 -6.49 -11.37
N ASN A 184 -25.56 -6.25 -10.07
CA ASN A 184 -24.25 -6.30 -9.43
C ASN A 184 -23.90 -7.68 -8.83
N LYS A 185 -24.80 -8.64 -8.91
CA LYS A 185 -24.68 -10.02 -8.41
C LYS A 185 -24.93 -11.05 -9.52
N ALA A 186 -24.68 -10.67 -10.77
CA ALA A 186 -24.75 -11.62 -11.87
C ALA A 186 -23.62 -12.67 -11.76
N VAL A 187 -23.79 -13.76 -12.49
CA VAL A 187 -22.83 -14.86 -12.60
C VAL A 187 -22.60 -15.20 -14.08
N LEU A 188 -21.44 -15.78 -14.37
CA LEU A 188 -21.17 -16.38 -15.66
C LEU A 188 -21.58 -17.87 -15.60
N SER A 189 -22.42 -18.32 -16.53
CA SER A 189 -22.82 -19.72 -16.67
C SER A 189 -22.32 -20.29 -17.99
N LEU A 190 -21.77 -21.50 -17.94
CA LEU A 190 -21.48 -22.34 -19.09
C LEU A 190 -22.39 -23.57 -19.01
N SER A 191 -23.22 -23.82 -20.03
CA SER A 191 -24.15 -24.96 -20.05
C SER A 191 -24.13 -25.70 -21.39
N SER A 192 -24.44 -26.98 -21.38
CA SER A 192 -24.50 -27.80 -22.61
C SER A 192 -25.39 -29.03 -22.45
N LEU A 193 -26.06 -29.42 -23.52
CA LEU A 193 -26.79 -30.69 -23.60
C LEU A 193 -25.84 -31.88 -23.91
N SER A 194 -24.58 -31.59 -24.28
CA SER A 194 -23.60 -32.63 -24.60
C SER A 194 -23.25 -33.50 -23.39
N THR A 195 -23.10 -34.77 -23.61
CA THR A 195 -22.58 -35.74 -22.63
C THR A 195 -21.07 -35.95 -22.79
N ASP A 196 -20.45 -35.34 -23.82
CA ASP A 196 -19.02 -35.45 -24.08
C ASP A 196 -18.19 -34.71 -23.06
N LEU A 197 -16.95 -35.14 -22.90
CA LEU A 197 -15.98 -34.48 -22.03
C LEU A 197 -15.47 -33.20 -22.71
N VAL A 198 -15.64 -32.09 -22.03
CA VAL A 198 -15.03 -30.80 -22.36
C VAL A 198 -13.93 -30.51 -21.34
N THR A 199 -12.78 -30.05 -21.80
CA THR A 199 -11.69 -29.62 -20.93
C THR A 199 -11.43 -28.13 -21.19
N ILE A 200 -11.48 -27.29 -20.12
CA ILE A 200 -11.16 -25.88 -20.18
C ILE A 200 -9.83 -25.66 -19.47
N GLY A 201 -8.86 -25.04 -20.18
CA GLY A 201 -7.53 -24.75 -19.65
C GLY A 201 -7.39 -23.32 -19.11
N PHE A 202 -8.26 -22.42 -19.57
CA PHE A 202 -8.27 -21.00 -19.16
C PHE A 202 -9.57 -20.33 -19.60
N SER A 203 -10.04 -19.36 -18.82
CA SER A 203 -11.22 -18.53 -19.17
C SER A 203 -11.02 -17.10 -18.73
N SER A 204 -11.77 -16.16 -19.32
CA SER A 204 -11.68 -14.74 -19.00
C SER A 204 -12.96 -14.01 -19.39
N LEU A 205 -13.37 -13.04 -18.59
CA LEU A 205 -14.50 -12.17 -18.86
C LEU A 205 -14.10 -10.72 -18.55
N PHE A 206 -14.13 -9.86 -19.56
CA PHE A 206 -13.76 -8.46 -19.45
C PHE A 206 -14.89 -7.54 -19.91
N PRO A 207 -15.13 -6.38 -19.23
CA PRO A 207 -15.92 -5.30 -19.81
C PRO A 207 -15.16 -4.70 -21.02
N THR A 208 -15.87 -4.22 -22.02
CA THR A 208 -15.24 -3.50 -23.14
C THR A 208 -14.95 -2.03 -22.81
N ASP A 209 -15.54 -1.50 -21.75
CA ASP A 209 -15.34 -0.13 -21.25
C ASP A 209 -14.23 -0.08 -20.19
N THR A 210 -13.04 -0.55 -20.56
CA THR A 210 -11.83 -0.42 -19.73
C THR A 210 -11.21 0.97 -19.90
N PHE A 211 -10.29 1.32 -19.01
CA PHE A 211 -9.51 2.55 -19.14
C PHE A 211 -8.74 2.54 -20.48
N MET A 212 -8.82 3.65 -21.23
CA MET A 212 -8.28 3.79 -22.60
C MET A 212 -8.77 2.72 -23.58
N LYS A 213 -9.81 1.95 -23.23
CA LYS A 213 -10.38 0.83 -24.02
C LYS A 213 -9.37 -0.27 -24.36
N ARG A 214 -8.40 -0.49 -23.45
CA ARG A 214 -7.41 -1.55 -23.59
C ARG A 214 -8.08 -2.92 -23.41
N GLU A 215 -7.70 -3.91 -24.19
CA GLU A 215 -8.28 -5.27 -24.12
C GLU A 215 -7.93 -5.97 -22.80
N ASN A 216 -6.66 -5.92 -22.39
CA ASN A 216 -6.15 -6.41 -21.11
C ASN A 216 -6.04 -5.20 -20.15
N GLY A 217 -7.17 -4.55 -19.94
CA GLY A 217 -7.21 -3.19 -19.45
C GLY A 217 -7.57 -3.05 -17.97
N LEU A 218 -7.46 -1.82 -17.51
CA LEU A 218 -7.76 -1.46 -16.14
C LEU A 218 -9.24 -1.09 -15.98
N ARG A 219 -9.77 -1.31 -14.79
CA ARG A 219 -11.08 -0.85 -14.39
C ARG A 219 -11.11 0.68 -14.41
N ARG A 220 -11.98 1.22 -15.25
CA ARG A 220 -11.98 2.63 -15.61
C ARG A 220 -12.16 3.56 -14.42
N ASP A 221 -13.14 3.29 -13.55
CA ASP A 221 -13.44 4.13 -12.38
C ASP A 221 -12.28 4.20 -11.39
N LEU A 222 -11.50 3.13 -11.24
CA LEU A 222 -10.34 3.07 -10.36
C LEU A 222 -9.13 3.78 -10.99
N ALA A 223 -8.85 3.54 -12.27
CA ALA A 223 -7.77 4.21 -12.98
C ALA A 223 -7.97 5.74 -13.06
N GLU A 224 -9.21 6.20 -13.32
CA GLU A 224 -9.55 7.62 -13.32
C GLU A 224 -9.34 8.28 -11.94
N LYS A 225 -9.58 7.57 -10.83
CA LYS A 225 -9.27 8.07 -9.48
C LYS A 225 -7.76 8.19 -9.25
N LEU A 226 -6.95 7.26 -9.75
CA LEU A 226 -5.49 7.37 -9.66
C LEU A 226 -4.97 8.61 -10.40
N ILE A 227 -5.43 8.83 -11.63
CA ILE A 227 -5.03 10.00 -12.43
C ILE A 227 -5.50 11.30 -11.78
N ALA A 228 -6.68 11.31 -11.14
CA ALA A 228 -7.20 12.49 -10.45
C ALA A 228 -6.36 12.92 -9.23
N LEU A 229 -5.49 12.07 -8.70
CA LEU A 229 -4.46 12.43 -7.71
C LEU A 229 -3.31 13.24 -8.31
N LYS A 230 -3.20 13.32 -9.65
CA LYS A 230 -2.07 13.92 -10.37
C LYS A 230 -0.71 13.40 -9.89
N PRO A 231 -0.52 12.09 -9.85
CA PRO A 231 0.75 11.53 -9.41
C PRO A 231 1.86 11.86 -10.39
N ALA A 232 3.09 11.96 -9.89
CA ALA A 232 4.28 12.12 -10.71
C ALA A 232 4.85 10.77 -11.15
N PHE A 233 4.65 9.74 -10.35
CA PHE A 233 5.15 8.38 -10.61
C PHE A 233 4.24 7.31 -10.01
N LEU A 234 4.43 6.07 -10.47
CA LEU A 234 3.87 4.86 -9.89
C LEU A 234 5.02 3.94 -9.44
N ARG A 235 5.07 3.55 -8.15
CA ARG A 235 5.88 2.46 -7.60
C ARG A 235 5.10 1.15 -7.72
N PHE A 236 5.68 0.14 -8.37
CA PHE A 236 5.06 -1.16 -8.63
C PHE A 236 6.13 -2.28 -8.80
N PRO A 237 5.77 -3.57 -8.73
CA PRO A 237 4.44 -4.17 -8.59
C PRO A 237 3.96 -4.24 -7.16
N GLY A 238 4.76 -3.81 -6.21
CA GLY A 238 4.38 -3.82 -4.81
C GLY A 238 5.52 -3.57 -3.85
N GLY A 239 5.22 -3.83 -2.61
CA GLY A 239 6.03 -3.94 -1.43
C GLY A 239 6.40 -5.40 -1.14
N CYS A 240 5.87 -5.97 -0.03
CA CYS A 240 6.19 -7.32 0.43
C CYS A 240 5.92 -8.43 -0.61
N ILE A 241 5.02 -8.25 -1.57
CA ILE A 241 4.79 -9.26 -2.63
C ILE A 241 6.01 -9.46 -3.54
N VAL A 242 6.89 -8.46 -3.65
CA VAL A 242 8.13 -8.56 -4.43
C VAL A 242 9.06 -9.57 -3.78
N GLU A 243 9.12 -9.57 -2.46
CA GLU A 243 9.95 -10.47 -1.67
C GLU A 243 9.34 -11.88 -1.58
N GLY A 244 8.00 -11.97 -1.44
CA GLY A 244 7.31 -13.20 -1.09
C GLY A 244 7.64 -13.67 0.32
N PHE A 245 7.10 -14.82 0.72
CA PHE A 245 7.39 -15.47 2.01
C PHE A 245 8.16 -16.80 1.84
N SER A 246 8.47 -17.15 0.60
CA SER A 246 9.28 -18.30 0.21
C SER A 246 9.91 -18.03 -1.16
N LYS A 247 10.88 -18.86 -1.56
CA LYS A 247 11.55 -18.75 -2.87
C LYS A 247 10.57 -18.88 -4.04
N GLU A 248 9.61 -19.77 -3.90
CA GLU A 248 8.58 -20.05 -4.92
C GLU A 248 7.55 -18.91 -5.04
N THR A 249 7.34 -18.14 -3.97
CA THR A 249 6.39 -17.03 -3.95
C THR A 249 7.01 -15.66 -4.18
N ALA A 250 8.33 -15.59 -4.41
CA ALA A 250 9.02 -14.37 -4.80
C ALA A 250 8.60 -13.93 -6.21
N HIS A 251 8.36 -12.61 -6.38
CA HIS A 251 7.95 -12.06 -7.67
C HIS A 251 9.08 -12.18 -8.71
N ARG A 252 8.71 -12.58 -9.92
CA ARG A 252 9.57 -12.67 -11.10
C ARG A 252 8.96 -11.85 -12.24
N PHE A 253 9.73 -10.93 -12.81
CA PHE A 253 9.30 -10.15 -13.96
C PHE A 253 8.84 -11.04 -15.13
N GLU A 254 9.61 -12.07 -15.47
CA GLU A 254 9.35 -12.93 -16.62
C GLU A 254 8.01 -13.67 -16.53
N ASP A 255 7.51 -13.93 -15.31
CA ASP A 255 6.20 -14.55 -15.09
C ASP A 255 5.03 -13.61 -15.37
N THR A 256 5.28 -12.31 -15.58
CA THR A 256 4.24 -11.27 -15.67
C THR A 256 4.06 -10.69 -17.06
N ILE A 257 4.80 -11.18 -18.06
CA ILE A 257 4.75 -10.73 -19.45
C ILE A 257 4.26 -11.82 -20.40
N GLY A 258 4.01 -11.47 -21.66
CA GLY A 258 3.43 -12.39 -22.65
C GLY A 258 1.91 -12.43 -22.57
N ALA A 259 1.29 -13.39 -23.24
CA ALA A 259 -0.15 -13.56 -23.21
C ALA A 259 -0.61 -14.01 -21.82
N VAL A 260 -1.73 -13.46 -21.33
CA VAL A 260 -2.16 -13.67 -19.93
C VAL A 260 -2.39 -15.15 -19.56
N TRP A 261 -2.71 -16.01 -20.54
CA TRP A 261 -2.84 -17.46 -20.32
C TRP A 261 -1.50 -18.21 -20.31
N GLU A 262 -0.39 -17.53 -20.59
CA GLU A 262 0.98 -18.05 -20.54
C GLU A 262 1.75 -17.54 -19.33
N ARG A 263 1.19 -16.57 -18.58
CA ARG A 263 1.81 -16.02 -17.38
C ARG A 263 1.69 -16.99 -16.22
N ARG A 264 2.78 -17.21 -15.50
CA ARG A 264 2.79 -18.08 -14.32
C ARG A 264 2.13 -17.36 -13.14
N PRO A 265 1.09 -17.93 -12.51
CA PRO A 265 0.52 -17.37 -11.29
C PRO A 265 1.45 -17.63 -10.11
N HIS A 266 1.33 -16.83 -9.05
CA HIS A 266 2.00 -17.12 -7.80
C HIS A 266 1.13 -16.74 -6.59
N TRP A 267 1.42 -17.40 -5.46
CA TRP A 267 0.70 -17.18 -4.21
C TRP A 267 1.24 -15.94 -3.51
N LEU A 268 0.35 -15.01 -3.19
CA LEU A 268 0.70 -13.79 -2.46
C LEU A 268 0.67 -14.05 -0.95
N LEU A 269 1.56 -13.38 -0.23
CA LEU A 269 1.61 -13.44 1.23
C LEU A 269 0.32 -12.91 1.92
N TRP A 270 -0.57 -12.28 1.15
CA TRP A 270 -1.89 -11.81 1.58
C TRP A 270 -2.98 -12.88 1.52
N GLY A 271 -2.63 -14.13 1.23
CA GLY A 271 -3.51 -15.30 1.35
C GLY A 271 -4.38 -15.60 0.13
N TYR A 272 -3.94 -15.21 -1.07
CA TYR A 272 -4.58 -15.55 -2.34
C TYR A 272 -3.58 -15.62 -3.49
N ASN A 273 -4.02 -16.19 -4.60
CA ASN A 273 -3.21 -16.31 -5.80
C ASN A 273 -3.45 -15.13 -6.75
N THR A 274 -2.37 -14.59 -7.35
CA THR A 274 -2.47 -13.65 -8.47
C THR A 274 -2.27 -14.36 -9.78
N THR A 275 -3.01 -13.96 -10.82
CA THR A 275 -2.83 -14.52 -12.17
C THR A 275 -1.76 -13.79 -12.97
N ASN A 276 -1.14 -12.74 -12.39
CA ASN A 276 -0.25 -11.81 -13.09
C ASN A 276 -0.90 -11.16 -14.33
N GLY A 277 -2.22 -11.07 -14.35
CA GLY A 277 -2.95 -10.39 -15.42
C GLY A 277 -2.61 -8.91 -15.50
N LEU A 278 -2.49 -8.25 -14.33
CA LEU A 278 -1.86 -6.94 -14.18
C LEU A 278 -0.36 -7.17 -13.99
N GLY A 279 0.39 -7.21 -15.08
CA GLY A 279 1.81 -7.48 -15.08
C GLY A 279 2.65 -6.24 -15.41
N TYR A 280 3.95 -6.46 -15.57
CA TYR A 280 4.92 -5.40 -15.82
C TYR A 280 4.57 -4.55 -17.06
N HIS A 281 4.08 -5.20 -18.12
CA HIS A 281 3.64 -4.50 -19.34
C HIS A 281 2.49 -3.54 -19.06
N GLU A 282 1.46 -3.99 -18.35
CA GLU A 282 0.26 -3.20 -18.06
C GLU A 282 0.57 -2.03 -17.13
N PHE A 283 1.50 -2.18 -16.18
CA PHE A 283 1.97 -1.06 -15.35
C PHE A 283 2.69 0.00 -16.16
N LEU A 284 3.63 -0.38 -17.02
CA LEU A 284 4.33 0.57 -17.90
C LEU A 284 3.36 1.26 -18.86
N GLN A 285 2.40 0.52 -19.42
CA GLN A 285 1.38 1.07 -20.30
C GLN A 285 0.48 2.09 -19.57
N PHE A 286 0.10 1.79 -18.31
CA PHE A 286 -0.64 2.75 -17.49
C PHE A 286 0.18 4.00 -17.19
N CYS A 287 1.46 3.88 -16.87
CA CYS A 287 2.34 5.03 -16.63
C CYS A 287 2.46 5.91 -17.88
N GLU A 288 2.60 5.32 -19.06
CA GLU A 288 2.66 6.05 -20.32
C GLU A 288 1.31 6.73 -20.66
N ASP A 289 0.19 6.00 -20.52
CA ASP A 289 -1.16 6.51 -20.74
C ASP A 289 -1.52 7.67 -19.78
N ALA A 290 -1.02 7.63 -18.55
CA ALA A 290 -1.20 8.65 -17.54
C ALA A 290 -0.17 9.80 -17.62
N GLY A 291 0.90 9.64 -18.40
CA GLY A 291 1.99 10.61 -18.53
C GLY A 291 2.80 10.74 -17.22
N ILE A 292 3.03 9.65 -16.50
CA ILE A 292 3.76 9.60 -15.23
C ILE A 292 5.00 8.70 -15.34
N ASP A 293 5.96 8.90 -14.44
CA ASP A 293 7.14 8.05 -14.38
C ASP A 293 6.84 6.70 -13.73
N ALA A 294 7.62 5.68 -14.07
CA ALA A 294 7.55 4.35 -13.53
C ALA A 294 8.74 4.09 -12.58
N MET A 295 8.44 3.53 -11.41
CA MET A 295 9.40 3.00 -10.46
C MET A 295 9.17 1.50 -10.33
N TYR A 296 10.15 0.71 -10.76
CA TYR A 296 10.08 -0.74 -10.68
C TYR A 296 10.85 -1.25 -9.46
N VAL A 297 10.15 -2.01 -8.62
CA VAL A 297 10.72 -2.71 -7.45
C VAL A 297 10.97 -4.14 -7.82
N PHE A 298 12.17 -4.66 -7.54
CA PHE A 298 12.54 -6.05 -7.83
C PHE A 298 13.22 -6.74 -6.66
N ASN A 299 13.07 -8.07 -6.61
CA ASN A 299 13.64 -8.89 -5.56
C ASN A 299 15.17 -8.89 -5.62
N CYS A 300 15.82 -8.69 -4.48
CA CYS A 300 17.28 -8.71 -4.36
C CYS A 300 17.86 -10.06 -3.85
N GLY A 301 17.05 -11.14 -3.92
CA GLY A 301 17.44 -12.47 -3.47
C GLY A 301 17.13 -12.75 -2.01
N MET A 302 16.09 -12.10 -1.46
CA MET A 302 15.62 -12.28 -0.09
C MET A 302 14.11 -12.39 -0.09
N THR A 303 13.58 -13.21 0.85
CA THR A 303 12.15 -13.17 1.17
C THR A 303 11.89 -12.13 2.26
N CYS A 304 10.61 -11.79 2.49
CA CYS A 304 10.20 -10.77 3.43
C CYS A 304 10.75 -11.04 4.83
N GLN A 305 11.58 -10.13 5.35
CA GLN A 305 12.28 -10.30 6.63
C GLN A 305 11.32 -10.28 7.84
N ALA A 306 10.14 -9.69 7.70
CA ALA A 306 9.11 -9.74 8.73
C ALA A 306 8.38 -11.11 8.82
N ARG A 307 8.65 -12.04 7.87
CA ARG A 307 7.92 -13.30 7.69
C ARG A 307 8.84 -14.52 7.59
N CYS A 308 9.65 -14.77 8.63
CA CYS A 308 10.59 -15.89 8.69
C CYS A 308 11.51 -15.91 7.44
N PRO A 309 12.48 -14.98 7.34
CA PRO A 309 13.23 -14.73 6.14
C PRO A 309 14.04 -15.93 5.65
N ASP A 310 14.08 -16.10 4.33
CA ASP A 310 15.01 -16.98 3.61
C ASP A 310 15.95 -16.15 2.74
N TYR A 311 17.19 -16.56 2.66
CA TYR A 311 18.22 -15.90 1.86
C TYR A 311 18.60 -16.82 0.69
N PHE A 312 18.46 -16.29 -0.53
CA PHE A 312 18.76 -17.05 -1.75
C PHE A 312 20.27 -17.29 -1.86
N ASP A 313 20.64 -18.43 -2.41
CA ASP A 313 22.03 -18.72 -2.75
C ASP A 313 22.51 -17.85 -3.94
N ASP A 314 23.81 -17.87 -4.21
CA ASP A 314 24.42 -16.98 -5.22
C ASP A 314 23.91 -17.29 -6.65
N GLU A 315 23.51 -18.52 -6.97
CA GLU A 315 22.94 -18.90 -8.27
C GLU A 315 21.57 -18.24 -8.45
N LEU A 316 20.70 -18.35 -7.44
CA LEU A 316 19.38 -17.74 -7.48
C LEU A 316 19.44 -16.20 -7.40
N VAL A 317 20.44 -15.63 -6.71
CA VAL A 317 20.70 -14.18 -6.72
C VAL A 317 21.08 -13.71 -8.12
N GLU A 318 21.90 -14.45 -8.85
CA GLU A 318 22.24 -14.12 -10.25
C GLU A 318 21.02 -14.22 -11.16
N GLU A 319 20.11 -15.18 -10.93
CA GLU A 319 18.83 -15.25 -11.64
C GLU A 319 17.97 -14.02 -11.37
N MET A 320 17.87 -13.55 -10.08
CA MET A 320 17.15 -12.31 -9.75
C MET A 320 17.77 -11.09 -10.43
N TYR A 321 19.11 -11.02 -10.49
CA TYR A 321 19.81 -9.96 -11.21
C TYR A 321 19.44 -9.97 -12.70
N ASN A 322 19.48 -11.14 -13.34
CA ASN A 322 19.12 -11.28 -14.74
C ASN A 322 17.66 -10.92 -15.00
N ASP A 323 16.72 -11.31 -14.09
CA ASP A 323 15.31 -10.92 -14.16
C ASP A 323 15.13 -9.38 -14.14
N ALA A 324 15.87 -8.68 -13.28
CA ALA A 324 15.86 -7.21 -13.24
C ALA A 324 16.46 -6.59 -14.53
N VAL A 325 17.55 -7.13 -15.06
CA VAL A 325 18.14 -6.70 -16.36
C VAL A 325 17.14 -6.93 -17.50
N HIS A 326 16.48 -8.08 -17.53
CA HIS A 326 15.49 -8.41 -18.54
C HIS A 326 14.28 -7.47 -18.48
N ALA A 327 13.84 -7.07 -17.29
CA ALA A 327 12.78 -6.07 -17.12
C ALA A 327 13.18 -4.71 -17.73
N ILE A 328 14.42 -4.25 -17.47
CA ILE A 328 14.94 -3.01 -18.06
C ILE A 328 15.00 -3.13 -19.59
N LEU A 329 15.54 -4.22 -20.11
CA LEU A 329 15.65 -4.46 -21.56
C LEU A 329 14.29 -4.59 -22.22
N TYR A 330 13.32 -5.27 -21.58
CA TYR A 330 11.94 -5.32 -22.06
C TYR A 330 11.34 -3.91 -22.21
N ALA A 331 11.54 -3.05 -21.22
CA ALA A 331 11.03 -1.68 -21.28
C ALA A 331 11.71 -0.85 -22.37
N THR A 332 13.03 -1.01 -22.60
CA THR A 332 13.81 0.02 -23.26
C THR A 332 14.54 -0.40 -24.53
N ALA A 333 14.74 -1.70 -24.74
CA ALA A 333 15.49 -2.19 -25.90
C ALA A 333 14.67 -2.07 -27.21
N PRO A 334 15.34 -1.89 -28.38
CA PRO A 334 14.68 -1.86 -29.67
C PRO A 334 13.89 -3.16 -29.99
N ALA A 335 12.84 -3.04 -30.81
CA ALA A 335 11.96 -4.17 -31.15
C ALA A 335 12.62 -5.30 -31.93
N ASP A 336 13.80 -5.10 -32.47
CA ASP A 336 14.63 -6.12 -33.16
C ASP A 336 15.55 -6.90 -32.23
N THR A 337 15.54 -6.60 -30.95
CA THR A 337 16.23 -7.35 -29.89
C THR A 337 15.30 -8.36 -29.23
N GLU A 338 15.84 -9.32 -28.48
CA GLU A 338 15.04 -10.36 -27.82
C GLU A 338 13.91 -9.79 -26.95
N TRP A 339 14.25 -8.93 -26.00
CA TRP A 339 13.29 -8.36 -25.03
C TRP A 339 12.38 -7.30 -25.64
N GLY A 340 12.91 -6.47 -26.55
CA GLY A 340 12.12 -5.53 -27.33
C GLY A 340 11.10 -6.22 -28.25
N ALA A 341 11.45 -7.38 -28.80
CA ALA A 341 10.52 -8.20 -29.61
C ALA A 341 9.37 -8.77 -28.73
N LYS A 342 9.68 -9.26 -27.51
CA LYS A 342 8.65 -9.70 -26.55
C LYS A 342 7.68 -8.58 -26.19
N ARG A 343 8.19 -7.35 -25.96
CA ARG A 343 7.34 -6.14 -25.77
C ARG A 343 6.45 -5.88 -26.99
N ALA A 344 7.03 -5.91 -28.18
CA ALA A 344 6.30 -5.67 -29.44
C ALA A 344 5.17 -6.69 -29.66
N LEU A 345 5.39 -7.98 -29.32
CA LEU A 345 4.37 -9.02 -29.34
C LEU A 345 3.23 -8.74 -28.33
N ASN A 346 3.50 -8.07 -27.23
CA ASN A 346 2.49 -7.59 -26.28
C ASN A 346 1.77 -6.30 -26.74
N GLY A 347 2.03 -5.85 -27.98
CA GLY A 347 1.32 -4.73 -28.59
C GLY A 347 2.01 -3.36 -28.46
N HIS A 348 3.22 -3.28 -27.91
CA HIS A 348 3.98 -2.03 -27.76
C HIS A 348 5.34 -2.09 -28.46
N VAL A 349 5.40 -1.59 -29.70
CA VAL A 349 6.60 -1.68 -30.56
C VAL A 349 7.71 -0.75 -30.06
N GLU A 350 7.37 0.49 -29.72
CA GLU A 350 8.35 1.48 -29.27
C GLU A 350 8.79 1.21 -27.81
N PRO A 351 10.03 1.57 -27.45
CA PRO A 351 10.45 1.54 -26.06
C PRO A 351 9.59 2.42 -25.15
N PHE A 352 9.27 1.94 -23.96
CA PHE A 352 8.68 2.77 -22.91
C PHE A 352 9.69 3.81 -22.42
N ARG A 353 9.25 5.04 -22.24
CA ARG A 353 10.10 6.15 -21.78
C ARG A 353 9.84 6.54 -20.33
N CYS A 354 8.82 5.94 -19.71
CA CYS A 354 8.39 6.26 -18.36
C CYS A 354 9.26 5.64 -17.26
N LEU A 355 10.01 4.54 -17.51
CA LEU A 355 10.88 3.92 -16.51
C LEU A 355 12.02 4.87 -16.11
N LYS A 356 12.08 5.27 -14.83
CA LYS A 356 13.06 6.23 -14.29
C LYS A 356 13.76 5.75 -13.02
N TYR A 357 13.04 5.00 -12.19
CA TYR A 357 13.48 4.60 -10.87
C TYR A 357 13.50 3.10 -10.75
N LEU A 358 14.50 2.58 -10.06
CA LEU A 358 14.72 1.16 -9.80
C LEU A 358 14.99 0.97 -8.31
N GLU A 359 14.13 0.24 -7.64
CA GLU A 359 14.26 -0.04 -6.21
C GLU A 359 14.75 -1.46 -5.98
N ILE A 360 15.83 -1.59 -5.21
CA ILE A 360 16.55 -2.86 -4.97
C ILE A 360 16.04 -3.49 -3.68
N GLY A 361 15.13 -4.47 -3.81
CA GLY A 361 14.44 -5.09 -2.68
C GLY A 361 13.21 -4.29 -2.22
N ASN A 362 12.62 -4.71 -1.10
CA ASN A 362 11.56 -4.01 -0.38
C ASN A 362 11.70 -4.31 1.12
N GLU A 363 11.69 -3.28 1.99
CA GLU A 363 11.80 -3.41 3.44
C GLU A 363 12.92 -4.35 3.93
N ASN A 364 13.94 -4.57 3.10
CA ASN A 364 15.10 -5.36 3.43
C ASN A 364 16.14 -4.51 4.16
N TYR A 365 16.82 -5.10 5.14
CA TYR A 365 17.77 -4.39 6.00
C TYR A 365 18.89 -5.31 6.51
N GLY A 366 19.92 -4.69 7.10
CA GLY A 366 21.02 -5.38 7.77
C GLY A 366 22.15 -5.82 6.85
N GLU A 367 23.11 -6.60 7.38
CA GLU A 367 24.35 -6.96 6.69
C GLU A 367 24.13 -7.75 5.40
N GLU A 368 23.16 -8.67 5.40
CA GLU A 368 22.86 -9.47 4.22
C GLU A 368 22.22 -8.62 3.12
N TYR A 369 21.35 -7.69 3.47
CA TYR A 369 20.84 -6.72 2.51
C TYR A 369 21.96 -5.84 1.95
N ASN A 370 22.84 -5.31 2.80
CA ASN A 370 23.98 -4.48 2.36
C ASN A 370 24.86 -5.21 1.34
N ARG A 371 25.14 -6.51 1.55
CA ARG A 371 25.90 -7.34 0.62
C ARG A 371 25.20 -7.45 -0.73
N ARG A 372 23.88 -7.71 -0.73
CA ARG A 372 23.07 -7.85 -1.94
C ARG A 372 22.86 -6.52 -2.65
N TYR A 373 22.49 -5.47 -1.91
CA TYR A 373 22.36 -4.12 -2.45
C TYR A 373 23.63 -3.71 -3.21
N LYS A 374 24.82 -3.87 -2.60
CA LYS A 374 26.09 -3.56 -3.25
C LYS A 374 26.27 -4.34 -4.55
N TYR A 375 25.95 -5.64 -4.55
CA TYR A 375 26.07 -6.50 -5.72
C TYR A 375 25.18 -6.01 -6.87
N PHE A 376 23.90 -5.76 -6.60
CA PHE A 376 22.95 -5.26 -7.60
C PHE A 376 23.30 -3.84 -8.05
N TYR A 377 23.56 -2.93 -7.12
CA TYR A 377 23.85 -1.54 -7.42
C TYR A 377 25.08 -1.40 -8.31
N ASP A 378 26.22 -2.01 -7.95
CA ASP A 378 27.48 -1.88 -8.70
C ASP A 378 27.32 -2.37 -10.15
N LYS A 379 26.67 -3.51 -10.36
CA LYS A 379 26.44 -4.09 -11.69
C LYS A 379 25.43 -3.26 -12.50
N LEU A 380 24.25 -3.00 -11.94
CA LEU A 380 23.21 -2.26 -12.64
C LEU A 380 23.59 -0.82 -12.93
N LYS A 381 24.24 -0.13 -11.99
CA LYS A 381 24.72 1.25 -12.21
C LYS A 381 25.79 1.35 -13.27
N SER A 382 26.64 0.34 -13.39
CA SER A 382 27.64 0.25 -14.46
C SER A 382 27.01 0.05 -15.83
N GLU A 383 25.95 -0.77 -15.93
CA GLU A 383 25.31 -1.13 -17.19
C GLU A 383 24.23 -0.13 -17.61
N PHE A 384 23.46 0.38 -16.63
CA PHE A 384 22.33 1.30 -16.82
C PHE A 384 22.46 2.56 -15.96
N PRO A 385 23.47 3.42 -16.21
CA PRO A 385 23.77 4.57 -15.35
C PRO A 385 22.70 5.67 -15.35
N GLN A 386 21.75 5.62 -16.28
CA GLN A 386 20.70 6.64 -16.46
C GLN A 386 19.57 6.57 -15.43
N TYR A 387 19.45 5.46 -14.69
CA TYR A 387 18.40 5.29 -13.69
C TYR A 387 18.85 5.76 -12.31
N THR A 388 17.88 6.20 -11.51
CA THR A 388 18.06 6.41 -10.08
C THR A 388 17.77 5.11 -9.35
N TYR A 389 18.73 4.66 -8.53
CA TYR A 389 18.61 3.45 -7.72
C TYR A 389 18.25 3.80 -6.28
N ILE A 390 17.27 3.08 -5.74
CA ILE A 390 16.71 3.29 -4.42
C ILE A 390 17.07 2.10 -3.54
N ALA A 391 17.57 2.39 -2.35
CA ALA A 391 17.84 1.40 -1.31
C ALA A 391 16.67 1.39 -0.30
N THR A 392 16.36 0.23 0.24
CA THR A 392 15.30 0.06 1.25
C THR A 392 15.80 0.21 2.69
N ASP A 393 17.10 0.45 2.88
CA ASP A 393 17.73 0.73 4.18
C ASP A 393 18.80 1.81 3.99
N HIS A 394 19.20 2.45 5.08
CA HIS A 394 20.24 3.47 5.13
C HIS A 394 21.64 2.88 4.91
N THR A 395 21.86 2.32 3.72
CA THR A 395 23.12 1.64 3.34
C THR A 395 24.32 2.58 3.29
N GLU A 396 24.12 3.90 3.12
CA GLU A 396 25.16 4.91 3.20
C GLU A 396 25.82 4.98 4.59
N LYS A 397 25.08 4.66 5.67
CA LYS A 397 25.61 4.58 7.03
C LYS A 397 26.65 3.46 7.18
N ASN A 398 26.58 2.46 6.29
CA ASN A 398 27.51 1.34 6.20
C ASN A 398 28.60 1.58 5.15
N GLY A 399 28.72 2.82 4.62
CA GLY A 399 29.76 3.24 3.68
C GLY A 399 29.50 2.81 2.23
N LEU A 400 28.28 2.42 1.86
CA LEU A 400 27.91 2.08 0.50
C LEU A 400 27.48 3.32 -0.30
N LEU A 401 27.65 3.27 -1.61
CA LEU A 401 27.12 4.30 -2.51
C LEU A 401 25.60 4.16 -2.58
N THR A 402 24.88 5.20 -2.17
CA THR A 402 23.42 5.25 -2.11
C THR A 402 22.95 6.56 -2.70
N GLU A 403 22.06 6.50 -3.69
CA GLU A 403 21.51 7.70 -4.33
C GLU A 403 20.28 8.20 -3.59
N MET A 404 19.42 7.29 -3.18
CA MET A 404 18.15 7.55 -2.49
C MET A 404 17.82 6.39 -1.55
N VAL A 405 17.24 6.70 -0.41
CA VAL A 405 16.76 5.71 0.58
C VAL A 405 15.24 5.81 0.66
N ASP A 406 14.59 4.66 0.76
CA ASP A 406 13.15 4.55 1.00
C ASP A 406 12.86 4.41 2.50
N ASP A 407 12.12 5.38 3.05
CA ASP A 407 11.65 5.41 4.44
C ASP A 407 10.17 5.02 4.51
N HIS A 408 9.80 4.11 5.41
CA HIS A 408 8.42 3.66 5.62
C HIS A 408 7.90 4.03 7.01
N PHE A 409 6.65 4.51 7.11
CA PHE A 409 6.02 4.93 8.36
C PHE A 409 4.56 4.48 8.45
N TYR A 410 4.27 3.58 9.37
CA TYR A 410 2.92 3.18 9.76
C TYR A 410 2.73 3.43 11.25
N SER A 411 1.89 4.40 11.62
CA SER A 411 1.75 4.80 13.02
C SER A 411 0.41 5.49 13.28
N ASP A 412 0.28 6.13 14.44
CA ASP A 412 -0.88 6.95 14.77
C ASP A 412 -0.79 8.39 14.17
N PRO A 413 -1.90 9.12 14.06
CA PRO A 413 -1.89 10.50 13.55
C PRO A 413 -1.03 11.48 14.35
N ILE A 414 -0.82 11.23 15.64
CA ILE A 414 0.01 12.08 16.50
C ILE A 414 1.49 11.91 16.18
N PHE A 415 1.94 10.68 15.90
CA PHE A 415 3.29 10.46 15.39
C PHE A 415 3.57 11.33 14.17
N PHE A 416 2.67 11.31 13.18
CA PHE A 416 2.83 12.12 11.98
C PHE A 416 2.86 13.62 12.27
N ALA A 417 1.94 14.11 13.13
CA ALA A 417 1.87 15.53 13.48
C ALA A 417 3.11 16.02 14.24
N THR A 418 3.64 15.22 15.17
CA THR A 418 4.82 15.57 15.98
C THR A 418 6.14 15.44 15.22
N ASN A 419 6.17 14.63 14.15
CA ASN A 419 7.36 14.39 13.34
C ASN A 419 7.41 15.21 12.04
N ASN A 420 6.62 16.27 11.90
CA ASN A 420 6.69 17.18 10.76
C ASN A 420 8.08 17.85 10.59
N GLY A 421 8.95 17.78 11.58
CA GLY A 421 10.30 18.29 11.58
C GLY A 421 11.40 17.24 11.47
N MET A 422 11.09 15.94 11.24
CA MET A 422 12.09 14.88 11.33
C MET A 422 13.25 15.04 10.34
N TYR A 423 13.00 15.62 9.18
CA TYR A 423 14.01 15.86 8.14
C TYR A 423 14.68 17.24 8.22
N ASN A 424 14.37 18.08 9.20
CA ASN A 424 14.91 19.45 9.29
C ASN A 424 16.43 19.50 9.52
N SER A 425 17.02 18.43 10.06
CA SER A 425 18.46 18.34 10.35
C SER A 425 19.31 17.85 9.19
N LEU A 426 18.70 17.37 8.09
CA LEU A 426 19.43 16.85 6.94
C LEU A 426 20.23 17.96 6.23
N GLY A 427 21.52 17.71 6.05
CA GLY A 427 22.47 18.61 5.38
C GLY A 427 22.55 18.37 3.86
N GLN A 428 23.30 19.22 3.16
CA GLN A 428 23.45 19.12 1.70
C GLN A 428 24.12 17.81 1.24
N ASN A 429 24.94 17.21 2.07
CA ASN A 429 25.71 15.99 1.72
C ASN A 429 24.98 14.69 2.13
N ASP A 430 23.84 14.79 2.82
CA ASP A 430 23.08 13.60 3.21
C ASP A 430 22.38 12.98 1.99
N VAL A 431 22.08 11.70 2.07
CA VAL A 431 21.37 10.94 1.03
C VAL A 431 20.01 11.56 0.72
N GLN A 432 19.50 11.38 -0.49
CA GLN A 432 18.13 11.75 -0.83
C GLN A 432 17.13 10.77 -0.21
N ILE A 433 15.98 11.27 0.17
CA ILE A 433 14.92 10.48 0.80
C ILE A 433 13.72 10.36 -0.15
N TYR A 434 13.21 9.17 -0.23
CA TYR A 434 11.90 8.81 -0.69
C TYR A 434 11.10 8.32 0.52
N VAL A 435 9.91 8.86 0.78
CA VAL A 435 8.98 8.31 1.76
C VAL A 435 8.00 7.42 1.00
N GLY A 436 8.39 6.15 0.82
CA GLY A 436 7.74 5.26 -0.14
C GLY A 436 6.47 4.61 0.35
N GLU A 437 6.38 4.42 1.66
CA GLU A 437 5.15 3.92 2.26
C GLU A 437 4.84 4.69 3.54
N TYR A 438 3.65 5.27 3.62
CA TYR A 438 3.17 5.86 4.86
C TYR A 438 1.65 5.85 4.92
N ALA A 439 1.12 5.61 6.11
CA ALA A 439 -0.28 5.77 6.45
C ALA A 439 -0.47 5.90 7.96
N ALA A 440 -1.42 6.71 8.40
CA ALA A 440 -1.89 6.69 9.77
C ALA A 440 -2.86 5.52 9.95
N THR A 441 -2.41 4.45 10.61
CA THR A 441 -3.12 3.18 10.74
C THR A 441 -3.81 3.02 12.09
N ILE A 442 -3.19 3.49 13.17
CA ILE A 442 -3.65 3.27 14.53
C ILE A 442 -4.83 4.19 14.87
N GLY A 443 -5.97 3.64 15.29
CA GLY A 443 -7.16 4.41 15.65
C GLY A 443 -7.92 5.04 14.49
N CYS A 444 -7.56 4.71 13.26
CA CYS A 444 -8.07 5.36 12.04
C CYS A 444 -9.09 4.53 11.27
N LYS A 445 -9.35 3.27 11.68
CA LYS A 445 -10.26 2.37 10.98
C LYS A 445 -9.93 2.28 9.48
N ARG A 446 -10.96 2.39 8.64
CA ARG A 446 -10.80 2.42 7.17
C ARG A 446 -10.30 3.76 6.60
N GLY A 447 -9.79 4.65 7.43
CA GLY A 447 -9.37 6.01 7.09
C GLY A 447 -10.44 7.05 7.43
N ASN A 448 -10.08 7.96 8.33
CA ASN A 448 -10.94 9.04 8.84
C ASN A 448 -10.24 10.39 8.70
N LEU A 449 -10.91 11.48 9.08
CA LEU A 449 -10.33 12.82 9.03
C LEU A 449 -9.09 12.95 9.94
N TYR A 450 -9.05 12.23 11.06
CA TYR A 450 -7.91 12.28 11.98
C TYR A 450 -6.62 11.75 11.33
N ALA A 451 -6.71 10.65 10.57
CA ALA A 451 -5.59 10.18 9.76
C ALA A 451 -5.09 11.25 8.80
N ALA A 452 -6.00 11.84 8.02
CA ALA A 452 -5.66 12.88 7.05
C ALA A 452 -5.03 14.13 7.68
N LEU A 453 -5.43 14.52 8.91
CA LEU A 453 -4.84 15.64 9.64
C LEU A 453 -3.39 15.35 10.05
N GLY A 454 -3.12 14.18 10.63
CA GLY A 454 -1.77 13.78 11.02
C GLY A 454 -0.83 13.71 9.82
N GLU A 455 -1.25 12.99 8.78
CA GLU A 455 -0.51 12.83 7.53
C GLU A 455 -0.25 14.18 6.84
N ALA A 456 -1.25 15.07 6.78
CA ALA A 456 -1.09 16.42 6.24
C ALA A 456 -0.08 17.25 7.02
N ALA A 457 -0.10 17.17 8.35
CA ALA A 457 0.87 17.86 9.21
C ALA A 457 2.30 17.39 8.90
N PHE A 458 2.51 16.07 8.76
CA PHE A 458 3.79 15.48 8.36
C PHE A 458 4.24 15.96 6.98
N LEU A 459 3.35 15.94 6.00
CA LEU A 459 3.65 16.37 4.63
C LEU A 459 4.03 17.85 4.53
N THR A 460 3.60 18.72 5.46
CA THR A 460 4.13 20.09 5.50
C THR A 460 5.63 20.13 5.78
N GLY A 461 6.12 19.20 6.59
CA GLY A 461 7.54 19.00 6.84
C GLY A 461 8.29 18.40 5.66
N VAL A 462 7.70 17.44 5.00
CA VAL A 462 8.22 16.84 3.75
C VAL A 462 8.37 17.92 2.67
N GLU A 463 7.33 18.72 2.40
CA GLU A 463 7.44 19.83 1.43
C GLU A 463 8.50 20.87 1.84
N ARG A 464 8.61 21.19 3.12
CA ARG A 464 9.63 22.13 3.59
C ARG A 464 11.06 21.61 3.34
N ASN A 465 11.26 20.30 3.37
CA ASN A 465 12.56 19.64 3.24
C ASN A 465 12.86 19.10 1.85
N GLN A 466 12.33 19.72 0.79
CA GLN A 466 12.49 19.30 -0.60
C GLN A 466 13.92 19.35 -1.14
N SER A 467 14.85 19.97 -0.42
CA SER A 467 16.28 19.82 -0.73
C SER A 467 16.74 18.36 -0.62
N LYS A 468 16.09 17.55 0.23
CA LYS A 468 16.44 16.15 0.53
C LYS A 468 15.31 15.16 0.30
N VAL A 469 14.12 15.40 0.79
CA VAL A 469 12.97 14.52 0.59
C VAL A 469 12.38 14.79 -0.79
N LYS A 470 12.66 13.91 -1.74
CA LYS A 470 12.34 14.13 -3.17
C LYS A 470 11.02 13.56 -3.61
N MET A 471 10.57 12.48 -2.95
CA MET A 471 9.45 11.66 -3.39
C MET A 471 8.63 11.18 -2.19
N THR A 472 7.33 11.00 -2.38
CA THR A 472 6.44 10.34 -1.42
C THR A 472 5.38 9.52 -2.13
N SER A 473 4.94 8.41 -1.53
CA SER A 473 3.73 7.70 -1.95
C SER A 473 3.00 7.11 -0.74
N TYR A 474 1.69 7.29 -0.71
CA TYR A 474 0.82 6.69 0.30
C TYR A 474 0.64 5.20 0.03
N ALA A 475 0.63 4.39 1.06
CA ALA A 475 0.47 2.94 0.97
C ALA A 475 -0.56 2.39 1.98
N PRO A 476 -1.39 1.40 1.54
CA PRO A 476 -1.66 0.99 0.15
C PRO A 476 -2.74 1.83 -0.56
N LEU A 477 -2.92 1.58 -1.87
CA LEU A 477 -3.89 2.33 -2.70
C LEU A 477 -5.33 1.81 -2.56
N PHE A 478 -5.53 0.49 -2.59
CA PHE A 478 -6.83 -0.11 -2.87
C PHE A 478 -7.27 -1.13 -1.84
N ASN A 479 -8.55 -1.03 -1.44
CA ASN A 479 -9.23 -2.01 -0.59
C ASN A 479 -10.48 -2.52 -1.28
N ASN A 480 -10.47 -3.79 -1.72
CA ASN A 480 -11.70 -4.48 -2.05
C ASN A 480 -12.41 -4.85 -0.76
N SER A 481 -13.53 -4.19 -0.48
CA SER A 481 -14.25 -4.26 0.81
C SER A 481 -14.72 -5.67 1.21
N ALA A 482 -14.72 -6.62 0.26
CA ALA A 482 -15.04 -8.03 0.51
C ALA A 482 -13.80 -8.87 0.90
N TYR A 483 -12.60 -8.36 0.68
CA TYR A 483 -11.35 -9.11 0.82
C TYR A 483 -10.28 -8.35 1.62
N THR A 484 -10.69 -7.53 2.58
CA THR A 484 -9.78 -6.70 3.38
C THR A 484 -8.81 -7.55 4.18
N ALA A 485 -7.53 -7.45 3.87
CA ALA A 485 -6.40 -8.01 4.62
C ALA A 485 -5.59 -6.92 5.35
N TRP A 486 -5.66 -5.68 4.85
CA TRP A 486 -5.00 -4.49 5.37
C TRP A 486 -5.88 -3.26 5.21
N GLU A 487 -5.87 -2.34 6.17
CA GLU A 487 -6.50 -1.02 6.11
C GLU A 487 -5.76 -0.02 7.02
N PRO A 488 -5.78 1.31 6.73
CA PRO A 488 -6.57 1.99 5.69
C PRO A 488 -5.91 1.97 4.31
N ASP A 489 -6.73 2.19 3.27
CA ASP A 489 -6.32 2.33 1.88
C ASP A 489 -6.99 3.54 1.25
N LEU A 490 -6.33 4.22 0.30
CA LEU A 490 -6.86 5.48 -0.27
C LEU A 490 -8.21 5.35 -0.96
N ILE A 491 -8.46 4.20 -1.60
CA ILE A 491 -9.66 3.95 -2.41
C ILE A 491 -10.25 2.62 -1.99
N VAL A 492 -11.46 2.66 -1.43
CA VAL A 492 -12.24 1.46 -1.10
C VAL A 492 -13.20 1.19 -2.25
N PHE A 493 -13.26 -0.05 -2.70
CA PHE A 493 -14.10 -0.44 -3.82
C PHE A 493 -14.79 -1.80 -3.59
N ASN A 494 -15.78 -2.09 -4.41
CA ASN A 494 -16.39 -3.38 -4.61
C ASN A 494 -16.50 -3.66 -6.13
N ASN A 495 -17.24 -4.67 -6.53
CA ASN A 495 -17.36 -5.04 -7.94
C ASN A 495 -18.05 -3.99 -8.84
N HIS A 496 -18.65 -2.92 -8.31
CA HIS A 496 -19.42 -1.94 -9.10
C HIS A 496 -19.29 -0.48 -8.67
N ALA A 497 -18.73 -0.20 -7.50
CA ALA A 497 -18.64 1.13 -6.92
C ALA A 497 -17.31 1.35 -6.20
N SER A 498 -16.94 2.61 -6.01
CA SER A 498 -15.76 2.98 -5.22
C SER A 498 -15.94 4.33 -4.55
N TYR A 499 -15.35 4.48 -3.36
CA TYR A 499 -15.21 5.76 -2.70
C TYR A 499 -13.75 5.99 -2.28
N SER A 500 -13.41 7.25 -1.97
CA SER A 500 -12.08 7.63 -1.51
C SER A 500 -12.14 8.09 -0.06
N ILE A 501 -11.13 7.77 0.74
CA ILE A 501 -11.03 8.20 2.15
C ILE A 501 -10.56 9.66 2.25
N PRO A 502 -10.63 10.32 3.43
CA PRO A 502 -10.18 11.70 3.61
C PRO A 502 -8.72 11.93 3.20
N SER A 503 -7.81 10.99 3.46
CA SER A 503 -6.39 11.07 3.06
C SER A 503 -6.21 11.18 1.53
N TYR A 504 -7.06 10.54 0.73
CA TYR A 504 -7.06 10.71 -0.73
C TYR A 504 -7.33 12.17 -1.13
N TYR A 505 -8.33 12.79 -0.51
CA TYR A 505 -8.69 14.18 -0.81
C TYR A 505 -7.61 15.16 -0.33
N MET A 506 -6.99 14.88 0.81
CA MET A 506 -5.85 15.63 1.32
C MET A 506 -4.67 15.58 0.34
N LEU A 507 -4.28 14.39 -0.10
CA LEU A 507 -3.21 14.21 -1.09
C LEU A 507 -3.52 14.92 -2.41
N LYS A 508 -4.77 14.81 -2.90
CA LYS A 508 -5.21 15.53 -4.08
C LYS A 508 -5.06 17.03 -3.93
N MET A 509 -5.48 17.61 -2.79
CA MET A 509 -5.30 19.03 -2.50
C MET A 509 -3.82 19.43 -2.53
N PHE A 510 -2.94 18.62 -1.97
CA PHE A 510 -1.51 18.88 -1.91
C PHE A 510 -0.86 18.79 -3.30
N ALA A 511 -1.16 17.74 -4.07
CA ALA A 511 -0.60 17.54 -5.41
C ALA A 511 -1.08 18.60 -6.41
N GLU A 512 -2.36 19.00 -6.36
CA GLU A 512 -2.92 20.06 -7.20
C GLU A 512 -2.37 21.45 -6.86
N ASN A 513 -1.86 21.65 -5.65
CA ASN A 513 -1.33 22.89 -5.14
C ASN A 513 0.16 22.80 -4.79
N ARG A 514 0.92 22.05 -5.56
CA ARG A 514 2.37 22.01 -5.47
C ARG A 514 2.93 23.31 -6.03
N GLY A 515 3.66 24.09 -5.24
CA GLY A 515 4.33 25.29 -5.71
C GLY A 515 5.55 24.98 -6.60
N SER A 516 6.19 26.02 -7.11
CA SER A 516 7.46 25.92 -7.85
C SER A 516 8.65 25.78 -6.91
N TYR A 517 8.62 26.51 -5.78
CA TYR A 517 9.63 26.44 -4.76
C TYR A 517 9.07 26.72 -3.37
N VAL A 518 9.76 26.22 -2.37
CA VAL A 518 9.53 26.57 -0.95
C VAL A 518 10.19 27.92 -0.68
N CYS A 519 9.42 28.88 -0.17
CA CYS A 519 9.98 30.17 0.25
C CYS A 519 10.34 30.17 1.74
N MET A 520 11.22 31.09 2.14
CA MET A 520 11.57 31.26 3.55
C MET A 520 10.34 31.65 4.35
N HIS A 521 10.03 30.89 5.39
CA HIS A 521 8.91 31.15 6.28
C HIS A 521 9.19 30.67 7.72
N ASN A 522 8.44 31.23 8.67
CA ASN A 522 8.46 30.82 10.05
C ASN A 522 7.03 30.74 10.60
N VAL A 523 6.69 29.62 11.23
CA VAL A 523 5.38 29.35 11.81
C VAL A 523 5.46 29.52 13.32
N ILE A 524 4.64 30.41 13.88
CA ILE A 524 4.47 30.61 15.32
C ILE A 524 3.15 29.94 15.71
N THR A 525 3.24 28.92 16.54
CA THR A 525 2.11 28.11 17.00
C THR A 525 2.19 27.86 18.51
N ASP A 526 1.06 27.56 19.12
CA ASP A 526 0.99 26.96 20.42
C ASP A 526 1.07 25.42 20.27
N TYR A 527 1.25 24.73 21.39
CA TYR A 527 1.42 23.28 21.41
C TYR A 527 0.50 22.70 22.48
N ASP A 528 -0.15 21.57 22.15
CA ASP A 528 -0.80 20.76 23.17
C ASP A 528 0.20 19.79 23.78
N LYS A 529 0.08 19.59 25.10
CA LYS A 529 0.77 18.50 25.75
C LYS A 529 0.18 17.18 25.24
N ARG A 530 1.04 16.24 24.96
CA ARG A 530 0.61 14.90 24.59
C ARG A 530 0.05 14.21 25.83
N TYR A 531 -1.29 14.08 25.89
CA TYR A 531 -1.95 13.27 26.89
C TYR A 531 -2.09 11.86 26.36
N GLU A 532 -1.19 10.98 26.77
CA GLU A 532 -1.34 9.56 26.56
C GLU A 532 -1.97 8.95 27.79
N HIS A 533 -2.87 8.00 27.57
CA HIS A 533 -3.51 7.29 28.68
C HIS A 533 -2.45 6.53 29.47
N GLY A 534 -2.22 6.94 30.70
CA GLY A 534 -1.19 6.40 31.58
C GLY A 534 -1.55 5.04 32.15
N VAL A 535 -1.93 4.07 31.28
CA VAL A 535 -2.16 2.69 31.71
C VAL A 535 -0.82 1.99 31.73
N PHE A 536 -0.31 1.71 32.93
CA PHE A 536 0.83 0.82 33.11
C PHE A 536 0.37 -0.62 33.01
N ARG A 537 1.00 -1.38 32.09
CA ARG A 537 0.89 -2.84 32.04
C ARG A 537 2.24 -3.41 32.43
N TYR A 538 2.27 -4.46 33.22
CA TYR A 538 3.52 -5.14 33.48
C TYR A 538 3.39 -6.65 33.31
N THR A 539 4.48 -7.26 32.87
CA THR A 539 4.62 -8.69 32.74
C THR A 539 5.84 -9.12 33.57
N PHE A 540 5.67 -10.10 34.40
CA PHE A 540 6.78 -10.71 35.13
C PHE A 540 6.77 -12.23 34.88
N ASN A 541 7.90 -12.79 34.45
CA ASN A 541 8.03 -14.20 34.05
C ASN A 541 6.95 -14.72 33.07
N GLY A 542 6.42 -13.84 32.19
CA GLY A 542 5.46 -14.22 31.17
C GLY A 542 3.97 -14.10 31.55
N GLU A 543 3.62 -13.73 32.79
CA GLU A 543 2.24 -13.40 33.17
C GLU A 543 1.97 -11.90 33.01
N ALA A 544 0.98 -11.53 32.18
CA ALA A 544 0.57 -10.14 32.00
C ALA A 544 -0.38 -9.72 33.13
N ILE A 545 -0.04 -8.64 33.83
CA ILE A 545 -0.87 -8.03 34.89
C ILE A 545 -1.05 -6.55 34.56
N ILE A 546 -2.27 -6.05 34.63
CA ILE A 546 -2.55 -4.64 34.53
C ILE A 546 -2.29 -4.01 35.91
N ALA A 547 -1.28 -3.15 36.00
CA ALA A 547 -0.95 -2.41 37.20
C ALA A 547 -1.42 -0.97 37.09
N GLY A 548 -2.35 -0.57 37.92
CA GLY A 548 -2.91 0.76 37.95
C GLY A 548 -4.40 0.74 37.71
N SER A 549 -5.11 1.76 38.23
CA SER A 549 -6.52 1.96 37.93
C SER A 549 -6.64 2.48 36.49
N THR A 550 -7.74 2.18 35.84
CA THR A 550 -8.20 2.82 34.62
C THR A 550 -8.49 4.31 34.81
N ASP A 551 -8.07 4.88 35.93
CA ASP A 551 -8.18 6.29 36.22
C ASP A 551 -7.10 7.03 35.44
N GLU A 552 -7.51 8.02 34.64
CA GLU A 552 -6.69 8.90 33.81
C GLU A 552 -5.57 9.64 34.56
N ASN A 553 -5.46 9.42 35.87
CA ASN A 553 -4.49 10.04 36.78
C ASN A 553 -3.40 9.12 37.33
N SER A 554 -3.31 7.85 36.88
CA SER A 554 -2.22 6.96 37.31
C SER A 554 -0.90 7.41 36.69
N ARG A 555 -0.08 8.13 37.48
CA ARG A 555 1.17 8.78 37.05
C ARG A 555 2.44 8.03 37.39
N SER A 556 2.34 6.94 38.12
CA SER A 556 3.52 6.20 38.58
C SER A 556 3.29 4.71 38.67
N PHE A 557 4.35 3.97 38.41
CA PHE A 557 4.48 2.52 38.64
C PHE A 557 5.60 2.33 39.67
N SER A 558 5.43 1.41 40.62
CA SER A 558 6.48 1.02 41.54
C SER A 558 6.34 -0.46 41.89
N ALA A 559 7.43 -1.21 41.77
CA ALA A 559 7.48 -2.63 42.13
C ALA A 559 8.86 -3.03 42.64
N ASP A 560 8.90 -3.93 43.59
CA ASP A 560 10.11 -4.62 44.00
C ASP A 560 10.18 -5.94 43.21
N VAL A 561 11.24 -6.14 42.42
CA VAL A 561 11.35 -7.27 41.48
C VAL A 561 12.69 -7.96 41.60
N ASP A 562 12.69 -9.29 41.47
CA ASP A 562 13.91 -10.11 41.35
C ASP A 562 14.39 -10.09 39.90
N ILE A 563 15.23 -9.12 39.56
CA ILE A 563 15.71 -8.87 38.19
C ILE A 563 16.91 -9.74 37.80
N ILE A 564 17.41 -10.63 38.67
CA ILE A 564 18.44 -11.59 38.32
C ILE A 564 17.83 -12.91 37.81
N ASN A 565 16.71 -13.35 38.43
CA ASN A 565 16.09 -14.62 38.11
C ASN A 565 14.79 -14.49 37.30
N GLY A 566 14.46 -13.30 36.86
CA GLY A 566 13.23 -13.03 36.10
C GLY A 566 13.36 -11.87 35.15
N ARG A 567 12.37 -11.78 34.24
CA ARG A 567 12.20 -10.68 33.31
C ARG A 567 11.00 -9.83 33.73
N LEU A 568 11.21 -8.54 33.92
CA LEU A 568 10.15 -7.55 34.07
C LEU A 568 10.03 -6.77 32.78
N THR A 569 8.81 -6.64 32.27
CA THR A 569 8.47 -5.67 31.22
C THR A 569 7.37 -4.78 31.76
N VAL A 570 7.55 -3.48 31.67
CA VAL A 570 6.55 -2.47 32.02
C VAL A 570 6.27 -1.63 30.79
N SER A 571 5.06 -1.78 30.25
CA SER A 571 4.57 -0.97 29.12
C SER A 571 3.82 0.24 29.65
N PHE A 572 4.12 1.40 29.12
CA PHE A 572 3.51 2.66 29.55
C PHE A 572 3.42 3.64 28.38
N TRP A 573 2.61 4.69 28.58
CA TRP A 573 2.31 5.68 27.56
C TRP A 573 1.85 5.06 26.24
N SER A 574 0.87 4.19 26.34
CA SER A 574 0.19 3.60 25.23
C SER A 574 -0.84 4.54 24.63
N THR A 575 -0.96 4.57 23.29
CA THR A 575 -1.99 5.34 22.60
C THR A 575 -3.33 4.64 22.53
N CYS A 576 -3.41 3.35 22.94
CA CYS A 576 -4.63 2.55 22.97
C CYS A 576 -4.88 1.96 24.35
N ALA A 577 -6.09 2.10 24.85
CA ALA A 577 -6.51 1.52 26.14
C ALA A 577 -6.77 0.01 26.07
N GLU A 578 -7.12 -0.53 24.88
CA GLU A 578 -7.39 -1.95 24.65
C GLU A 578 -6.88 -2.36 23.26
N GLY A 579 -6.24 -3.53 23.18
CA GLY A 579 -5.84 -4.15 21.93
C GLY A 579 -4.36 -4.06 21.61
N GLU A 580 -4.03 -4.18 20.34
CA GLU A 580 -2.67 -4.15 19.82
C GLU A 580 -2.07 -2.75 19.98
N ASP A 581 -1.30 -2.57 21.05
CA ASP A 581 -0.58 -1.34 21.32
C ASP A 581 0.63 -1.24 20.40
N GLN A 582 0.47 -0.51 19.31
CA GLN A 582 1.54 -0.30 18.35
C GLN A 582 2.37 0.97 18.63
N ASN A 583 1.99 1.79 19.61
CA ASN A 583 2.76 2.97 20.02
C ASN A 583 2.77 3.06 21.54
N HIS A 584 3.87 2.63 22.14
CA HIS A 584 4.09 2.60 23.59
C HIS A 584 5.58 2.54 23.93
N TYR A 585 5.90 2.75 25.20
CA TYR A 585 7.24 2.51 25.71
C TYR A 585 7.26 1.25 26.57
N ASP A 586 8.28 0.42 26.36
CA ASP A 586 8.60 -0.69 27.24
C ASP A 586 9.87 -0.38 28.04
N PHE A 587 9.78 -0.52 29.35
CA PHE A 587 10.94 -0.72 30.20
C PHE A 587 11.10 -2.22 30.43
N VAL A 588 12.22 -2.77 29.99
CA VAL A 588 12.55 -4.19 30.16
C VAL A 588 13.75 -4.33 31.06
N CYS A 589 13.63 -5.15 32.09
CA CYS A 589 14.74 -5.49 32.98
C CYS A 589 14.89 -7.02 33.04
N GLU A 590 16.08 -7.52 32.71
CA GLU A 590 16.40 -8.94 32.64
C GLU A 590 17.91 -9.12 32.89
N ASP A 591 18.31 -10.09 33.70
CA ASP A 591 19.71 -10.38 34.03
C ASP A 591 20.54 -9.17 34.47
N GLY A 592 19.91 -8.21 35.18
CA GLY A 592 20.56 -6.99 35.62
C GLY A 592 20.76 -5.94 34.51
N LYS A 593 20.34 -6.21 33.27
CA LYS A 593 20.33 -5.26 32.17
C LYS A 593 18.97 -4.60 32.09
N CYS A 594 18.94 -3.28 31.94
CA CYS A 594 17.72 -2.49 31.74
C CYS A 594 17.73 -1.84 30.37
N THR A 595 16.61 -1.90 29.68
CA THR A 595 16.45 -1.37 28.34
C THR A 595 15.13 -0.60 28.27
N VAL A 596 15.15 0.59 27.71
CA VAL A 596 13.95 1.34 27.35
C VAL A 596 13.76 1.28 25.85
N ILE A 597 12.61 0.78 25.44
CA ILE A 597 12.28 0.55 24.03
C ILE A 597 11.05 1.37 23.70
N HIS A 598 11.09 2.12 22.61
CA HIS A 598 9.94 2.76 22.02
C HIS A 598 9.41 1.92 20.85
N TYR A 599 8.16 1.54 20.92
CA TYR A 599 7.43 0.93 19.82
C TYR A 599 6.62 1.99 19.11
N ASN A 600 6.75 2.05 17.80
CA ASN A 600 6.04 2.99 16.96
C ASN A 600 5.55 2.26 15.70
N GLY A 601 4.33 1.77 15.75
CA GLY A 601 3.82 0.85 14.76
C GLY A 601 4.67 -0.42 14.70
N TRP A 602 5.21 -0.73 13.54
CA TRP A 602 6.10 -1.89 13.31
C TRP A 602 7.55 -1.62 13.69
N SER A 603 7.92 -0.35 13.93
CA SER A 603 9.29 0.01 14.28
C SER A 603 9.54 -0.16 15.78
N ARG A 604 10.76 -0.57 16.11
CA ARG A 604 11.24 -0.76 17.47
C ARG A 604 12.56 -0.04 17.61
N GLU A 605 12.62 0.96 18.48
CA GLU A 605 13.81 1.73 18.76
C GLU A 605 14.27 1.52 20.22
N THR A 606 15.50 1.08 20.42
CA THR A 606 16.11 1.07 21.74
C THR A 606 16.60 2.47 22.10
N ILE A 607 15.91 3.12 23.04
CA ILE A 607 16.21 4.50 23.44
C ILE A 607 17.35 4.57 24.44
N CYS A 608 17.40 3.62 25.37
CA CYS A 608 18.40 3.59 26.44
C CYS A 608 18.69 2.15 26.84
N GLU A 609 19.98 1.86 27.09
CA GLU A 609 20.44 0.63 27.73
C GLU A 609 21.28 0.99 28.96
N GLY A 610 21.11 0.26 30.05
CA GLY A 610 21.86 0.45 31.26
C GLY A 610 22.01 -0.86 32.05
N HIS A 611 22.97 -0.90 32.95
CA HIS A 611 23.09 -1.97 33.92
C HIS A 611 22.67 -1.46 35.29
N CYS A 612 21.96 -2.29 36.04
CA CYS A 612 21.60 -2.00 37.41
C CYS A 612 22.73 -2.48 38.32
N ASP A 613 23.32 -1.58 39.09
CA ASP A 613 24.17 -1.96 40.19
C ASP A 613 23.31 -2.57 41.30
N LEU A 614 23.26 -3.91 41.37
CA LEU A 614 22.40 -4.61 42.30
C LEU A 614 23.09 -4.86 43.61
N VAL A 615 22.43 -4.51 44.70
CA VAL A 615 22.76 -5.00 46.06
C VAL A 615 21.75 -6.09 46.40
N GLY A 616 22.05 -7.34 45.99
CA GLY A 616 21.12 -8.46 46.10
C GLY A 616 20.33 -8.74 44.84
N SER A 617 19.38 -9.68 44.85
CA SER A 617 18.57 -10.06 43.69
C SER A 617 17.36 -9.15 43.43
N PHE A 618 16.94 -8.35 44.40
CA PHE A 618 15.77 -7.48 44.32
C PHE A 618 16.16 -6.05 44.04
N ALA A 619 15.41 -5.42 43.13
CA ALA A 619 15.50 -4.01 42.84
C ALA A 619 14.12 -3.37 42.92
N LYS A 620 14.05 -2.13 43.44
CA LYS A 620 12.87 -1.31 43.37
C LYS A 620 12.87 -0.54 42.04
N VAL A 621 11.92 -0.86 41.17
CA VAL A 621 11.69 -0.17 39.91
C VAL A 621 10.59 0.86 40.09
N GLU A 622 10.85 2.10 39.71
CA GLU A 622 9.90 3.21 39.77
C GLU A 622 9.87 3.90 38.41
N ILE A 623 8.67 4.08 37.86
CA ILE A 623 8.44 4.84 36.62
C ILE A 623 7.43 5.93 36.95
N ASP A 624 7.86 7.18 36.89
CA ASP A 624 7.02 8.35 37.13
C ASP A 624 6.77 9.07 35.80
N THR A 625 5.50 9.34 35.51
CA THR A 625 5.11 10.19 34.37
C THR A 625 4.49 11.46 34.86
N ASN A 626 4.94 12.60 34.35
CA ASN A 626 4.45 13.93 34.75
C ASN A 626 4.20 14.79 33.51
N GLY A 627 3.01 14.67 32.97
CA GLY A 627 2.62 15.42 31.78
C GLY A 627 3.33 14.89 30.53
N ASP A 628 4.28 15.63 30.02
CA ASP A 628 5.10 15.32 28.85
C ASP A 628 6.48 14.72 29.18
N GLU A 629 6.77 14.48 30.47
CA GLU A 629 8.01 13.87 30.91
C GLU A 629 7.78 12.51 31.58
N PHE A 630 8.71 11.59 31.38
CA PHE A 630 8.81 10.38 32.22
C PHE A 630 10.22 10.21 32.79
N GLU A 631 10.30 9.60 33.94
CA GLU A 631 11.54 9.27 34.61
C GLU A 631 11.49 7.83 35.12
N ILE A 632 12.54 7.07 34.84
CA ILE A 632 12.72 5.70 35.30
C ILE A 632 13.83 5.68 36.35
N ARG A 633 13.55 5.11 37.52
CA ARG A 633 14.52 4.92 38.59
C ARG A 633 14.61 3.44 38.99
N ILE A 634 15.80 3.03 39.35
CA ILE A 634 16.05 1.73 39.98
C ILE A 634 16.80 1.99 41.28
N ASN A 635 16.24 1.49 42.37
CA ASN A 635 16.77 1.74 43.73
C ASN A 635 17.02 3.22 44.02
N GLY A 636 16.13 4.08 43.50
CA GLY A 636 16.22 5.53 43.63
C GLY A 636 17.20 6.23 42.69
N SER A 637 17.99 5.48 41.92
CA SER A 637 18.91 6.06 40.93
C SER A 637 18.20 6.21 39.59
N GLN A 638 18.26 7.41 39.01
CA GLN A 638 17.69 7.69 37.67
C GLN A 638 18.45 6.91 36.60
N ILE A 639 17.73 6.09 35.84
CA ILE A 639 18.25 5.34 34.69
C ILE A 639 17.99 6.10 33.40
N HIS A 640 16.78 6.66 33.27
CA HIS A 640 16.39 7.39 32.08
C HIS A 640 15.38 8.48 32.42
N LYS A 641 15.45 9.58 31.66
CA LYS A 641 14.45 10.64 31.64
C LYS A 641 14.28 11.14 30.22
N ALA A 642 13.03 11.25 29.76
CA ALA A 642 12.73 11.78 28.44
C ALA A 642 11.49 12.68 28.47
N THR A 643 11.37 13.52 27.44
CA THR A 643 10.22 14.40 27.22
C THR A 643 9.58 14.05 25.89
N LEU A 644 8.27 13.86 25.87
CA LEU A 644 7.51 13.65 24.66
C LEU A 644 7.48 14.91 23.79
N LYS A 645 7.48 14.73 22.49
CA LYS A 645 7.27 15.83 21.55
C LYS A 645 5.85 16.36 21.68
N ALA A 646 5.71 17.66 21.93
CA ALA A 646 4.41 18.30 21.98
C ALA A 646 3.79 18.42 20.58
N VAL A 647 2.45 18.30 20.51
CA VAL A 647 1.69 18.38 19.24
C VAL A 647 1.49 19.85 18.87
N PRO A 648 1.97 20.34 17.72
CA PRO A 648 1.70 21.70 17.28
C PRO A 648 0.22 21.87 16.94
N HIS A 649 -0.40 22.98 17.38
CA HIS A 649 -1.79 23.28 17.02
C HIS A 649 -1.96 23.49 15.53
N ILE A 650 -0.99 24.16 14.88
CA ILE A 650 -0.93 24.30 13.43
C ILE A 650 0.43 23.83 12.90
N SER A 651 0.39 23.12 11.79
CA SER A 651 1.53 22.85 10.92
C SER A 651 1.34 23.57 9.60
N ALA A 652 2.39 24.17 9.06
CA ALA A 652 2.27 24.87 7.78
C ALA A 652 3.53 24.81 6.94
N VAL A 653 3.35 24.94 5.61
CA VAL A 653 4.41 25.15 4.62
C VAL A 653 3.96 26.23 3.64
N CYS A 654 4.90 27.08 3.22
CA CYS A 654 4.66 28.17 2.29
C CYS A 654 5.50 27.96 1.02
N THR A 655 4.82 28.00 -0.12
CA THR A 655 5.44 27.83 -1.44
C THR A 655 4.97 28.95 -2.37
N VAL A 656 5.71 29.20 -3.42
CA VAL A 656 5.32 30.11 -4.48
C VAL A 656 5.06 29.33 -5.77
N ASP A 657 3.93 29.59 -6.38
CA ASP A 657 3.59 29.12 -7.71
C ASP A 657 3.96 30.20 -8.73
N GLU A 658 5.10 30.02 -9.42
CA GLU A 658 5.60 31.00 -10.38
C GLU A 658 4.69 31.15 -11.62
N ALA A 659 3.96 30.10 -11.98
CA ALA A 659 3.08 30.12 -13.16
C ALA A 659 1.87 31.04 -12.95
N THR A 660 1.36 31.13 -11.71
CA THR A 660 0.20 31.96 -11.35
C THR A 660 0.57 33.23 -10.57
N ASN A 661 1.85 33.37 -10.18
CA ASN A 661 2.34 34.41 -9.27
C ASN A 661 1.56 34.44 -7.94
N GLU A 662 1.36 33.27 -7.35
CA GLU A 662 0.61 33.13 -6.10
C GLU A 662 1.46 32.52 -5.01
N LEU A 663 1.23 33.02 -3.80
CA LEU A 663 1.64 32.37 -2.57
C LEU A 663 0.67 31.25 -2.26
N VAL A 664 1.17 30.04 -2.07
CA VAL A 664 0.40 28.85 -1.70
C VAL A 664 0.81 28.44 -0.30
N ILE A 665 -0.14 28.49 0.64
CA ILE A 665 0.08 28.14 2.04
C ILE A 665 -0.78 26.92 2.37
N LYS A 666 -0.16 25.84 2.83
CA LYS A 666 -0.86 24.70 3.39
C LYS A 666 -0.86 24.84 4.90
N ILE A 667 -2.04 24.91 5.53
CA ILE A 667 -2.22 25.11 6.98
C ILE A 667 -3.08 23.99 7.52
N ILE A 668 -2.54 23.25 8.47
CA ILE A 668 -3.23 22.14 9.13
C ILE A 668 -3.57 22.57 10.55
N ASN A 669 -4.85 22.59 10.88
CA ASN A 669 -5.33 22.78 12.25
C ASN A 669 -5.79 21.43 12.80
N ILE A 670 -4.98 20.81 13.65
CA ILE A 670 -5.30 19.51 14.27
C ILE A 670 -6.17 19.66 15.53
N THR A 671 -6.43 20.88 15.99
CA THR A 671 -7.17 21.13 17.24
C THR A 671 -8.69 21.09 17.05
N GLU A 672 -9.41 20.91 18.13
CA GLU A 672 -10.88 20.92 18.20
C GLU A 672 -11.51 22.33 18.17
N ARG A 673 -10.72 23.39 17.88
CA ARG A 673 -11.16 24.78 17.91
C ARG A 673 -10.77 25.55 16.66
N ASP A 674 -11.56 26.53 16.30
CA ASP A 674 -11.20 27.48 15.25
C ASP A 674 -10.02 28.35 15.69
N ILE A 675 -9.13 28.63 14.77
CA ILE A 675 -7.89 29.38 15.01
C ILE A 675 -7.81 30.54 14.01
N THR A 676 -7.55 31.75 14.50
CA THR A 676 -7.21 32.88 13.64
C THR A 676 -5.70 32.93 13.44
N VAL A 677 -5.24 32.84 12.21
CA VAL A 677 -3.84 32.88 11.80
C VAL A 677 -3.55 34.25 11.17
N LYS A 678 -2.48 34.94 11.61
CA LYS A 678 -1.98 36.14 10.95
C LYS A 678 -0.90 35.79 9.96
N ILE A 679 -1.12 36.09 8.69
CA ILE A 679 -0.15 35.96 7.60
C ILE A 679 0.56 37.30 7.44
N ILE A 680 1.89 37.30 7.54
CA ILE A 680 2.74 38.47 7.33
C ILE A 680 3.73 38.18 6.22
N SER A 681 3.64 38.94 5.14
CA SER A 681 4.53 38.83 4.00
C SER A 681 5.36 40.12 3.87
N ASP A 682 6.63 39.98 3.53
CA ASP A 682 7.51 41.10 3.20
C ASP A 682 7.31 41.62 1.76
N ILE A 683 6.54 40.88 0.93
CA ILE A 683 6.06 41.33 -0.36
C ILE A 683 4.56 41.63 -0.27
N PRO A 684 4.08 42.71 -0.93
CA PRO A 684 2.66 42.99 -0.97
C PRO A 684 1.85 41.85 -1.61
N MET A 685 0.74 41.48 -0.96
CA MET A 685 -0.21 40.50 -1.43
C MET A 685 -1.62 41.07 -1.51
N THR A 686 -2.53 40.39 -2.19
CA THR A 686 -3.94 40.80 -2.24
C THR A 686 -4.63 40.52 -0.90
N ASP A 687 -5.71 41.26 -0.61
CA ASP A 687 -6.55 41.02 0.57
C ASP A 687 -7.58 39.90 0.32
N LYS A 688 -7.60 39.30 -0.87
CA LYS A 688 -8.46 38.17 -1.23
C LYS A 688 -7.63 36.91 -1.35
N ALA A 689 -8.17 35.82 -0.83
CA ALA A 689 -7.57 34.50 -0.96
C ALA A 689 -8.62 33.48 -1.39
N LEU A 690 -8.18 32.46 -2.13
CA LEU A 690 -8.95 31.23 -2.33
C LEU A 690 -8.49 30.22 -1.28
N ILE A 691 -9.43 29.75 -0.44
CA ILE A 691 -9.17 28.69 0.53
C ILE A 691 -9.91 27.43 0.13
N THR A 692 -9.20 26.32 0.03
CA THR A 692 -9.77 24.97 -0.10
C THR A 692 -9.61 24.24 1.23
N THR A 693 -10.72 23.82 1.83
CA THR A 693 -10.75 23.25 3.18
C THR A 693 -11.32 21.82 3.13
N LEU A 694 -10.63 20.89 3.76
CA LEU A 694 -11.11 19.55 4.10
C LEU A 694 -11.33 19.49 5.61
N THR A 695 -12.57 19.27 6.05
CA THR A 695 -12.96 19.24 7.46
C THR A 695 -14.25 18.42 7.66
N ALA A 696 -14.57 18.09 8.90
CA ALA A 696 -15.84 17.49 9.32
C ALA A 696 -16.15 17.84 10.79
N GLU A 697 -17.36 17.49 11.25
CA GLU A 697 -17.81 17.73 12.62
C GLU A 697 -17.03 16.88 13.66
N SER A 698 -16.44 15.77 13.24
CA SER A 698 -15.67 14.86 14.09
C SER A 698 -14.38 14.41 13.41
N MET A 699 -13.30 14.22 14.17
CA MET A 699 -12.07 13.58 13.70
C MET A 699 -12.30 12.15 13.21
N GLN A 700 -13.31 11.44 13.75
CA GLN A 700 -13.67 10.09 13.34
C GLN A 700 -14.54 10.02 12.07
N ALA A 701 -14.89 11.17 11.49
CA ALA A 701 -15.66 11.21 10.26
C ALA A 701 -14.87 10.63 9.08
N GLY A 702 -15.53 9.82 8.29
CA GLY A 702 -14.98 9.18 7.09
C GLY A 702 -16.02 9.07 5.98
N ASN A 703 -15.60 8.56 4.85
CA ASN A 703 -16.46 8.31 3.69
C ASN A 703 -16.91 6.83 3.65
N SER A 704 -17.98 6.56 2.92
CA SER A 704 -18.52 5.20 2.74
C SER A 704 -19.18 5.07 1.36
N PHE A 705 -19.65 3.87 0.99
CA PHE A 705 -20.42 3.68 -0.25
C PHE A 705 -21.71 4.51 -0.25
N ASP A 706 -22.38 4.66 0.90
CA ASP A 706 -23.62 5.44 1.03
C ASP A 706 -23.36 6.95 1.02
N THR A 707 -22.22 7.37 1.59
CA THR A 707 -21.83 8.78 1.70
C THR A 707 -20.40 9.00 1.20
N PRO A 708 -20.15 8.84 -0.11
CA PRO A 708 -18.79 8.79 -0.67
C PRO A 708 -18.02 10.12 -0.63
N LYS A 709 -18.68 11.20 -0.23
CA LYS A 709 -18.14 12.57 -0.13
C LYS A 709 -18.57 13.26 1.16
N ALA A 710 -18.85 12.53 2.24
CA ALA A 710 -19.17 13.11 3.55
C ALA A 710 -18.02 14.00 4.05
N VAL A 711 -16.79 13.58 3.80
CA VAL A 711 -15.56 14.35 4.04
C VAL A 711 -14.88 14.59 2.70
N ALA A 712 -15.07 15.76 2.15
CA ALA A 712 -14.52 16.18 0.86
C ALA A 712 -14.17 17.68 0.87
N PRO A 713 -13.19 18.14 0.07
CA PRO A 713 -12.76 19.53 0.09
C PRO A 713 -13.82 20.47 -0.47
N VAL A 714 -13.91 21.64 0.14
CA VAL A 714 -14.76 22.77 -0.30
C VAL A 714 -13.89 24.00 -0.50
N ALA A 715 -14.04 24.66 -1.64
CA ALA A 715 -13.32 25.90 -1.98
C ALA A 715 -14.20 27.13 -1.77
N ASN A 716 -13.64 28.16 -1.15
CA ASN A 716 -14.30 29.44 -0.91
C ASN A 716 -13.35 30.61 -1.13
N GLU A 717 -13.86 31.75 -1.63
CA GLU A 717 -13.13 33.02 -1.56
C GLU A 717 -13.30 33.63 -0.16
N VAL A 718 -12.22 34.12 0.41
CA VAL A 718 -12.21 34.78 1.72
C VAL A 718 -11.49 36.12 1.65
N GLN A 719 -11.89 37.05 2.50
CA GLN A 719 -11.24 38.34 2.65
C GLN A 719 -10.26 38.28 3.85
N LEU A 720 -9.02 38.69 3.64
CA LEU A 720 -8.01 38.82 4.67
C LEU A 720 -8.18 40.19 5.37
N GLU A 721 -8.60 40.19 6.60
CA GLU A 721 -8.70 41.43 7.40
C GLU A 721 -7.39 41.63 8.18
N ASP A 722 -6.61 42.66 7.81
CA ASP A 722 -5.29 42.90 8.38
C ASP A 722 -4.34 41.69 8.32
N GLY A 723 -4.41 40.95 7.19
CA GLY A 723 -3.65 39.72 6.98
C GLY A 723 -4.11 38.52 7.83
N LYS A 724 -5.29 38.58 8.44
CA LYS A 724 -5.83 37.48 9.25
C LYS A 724 -6.78 36.59 8.45
N ILE A 725 -6.67 35.30 8.70
CA ILE A 725 -7.56 34.28 8.16
C ILE A 725 -8.03 33.34 9.28
N ASN A 726 -9.31 32.98 9.25
CA ASN A 726 -9.86 31.98 10.16
C ASN A 726 -9.70 30.59 9.57
N ILE A 727 -9.09 29.70 10.33
CA ILE A 727 -8.86 28.30 10.01
C ILE A 727 -9.74 27.48 10.95
N GLY A 728 -10.69 26.76 10.36
CA GLY A 728 -11.66 25.95 11.11
C GLY A 728 -10.99 24.84 11.93
N ALA A 729 -11.66 24.38 12.98
CA ALA A 729 -11.26 23.23 13.76
C ALA A 729 -11.08 21.98 12.87
N ARG A 730 -10.16 21.11 13.22
CA ARG A 730 -9.97 19.81 12.54
C ARG A 730 -9.94 19.95 11.02
N SER A 731 -9.04 20.80 10.49
CA SER A 731 -9.06 21.10 9.05
C SER A 731 -7.68 21.05 8.39
N VAL A 732 -7.69 20.56 7.15
CA VAL A 732 -6.60 20.70 6.18
C VAL A 732 -6.98 21.82 5.24
N ASN A 733 -6.12 22.84 5.11
CA ASN A 733 -6.41 24.02 4.30
C ASN A 733 -5.28 24.29 3.32
N VAL A 734 -5.66 24.63 2.08
CA VAL A 734 -4.78 25.18 1.08
C VAL A 734 -5.26 26.58 0.74
N VAL A 735 -4.42 27.58 1.00
CA VAL A 735 -4.72 28.99 0.82
C VAL A 735 -3.87 29.53 -0.33
N ARG A 736 -4.50 30.11 -1.36
CA ARG A 736 -3.83 30.78 -2.48
C ARG A 736 -4.09 32.28 -2.43
N ILE A 737 -2.99 33.05 -2.49
CA ILE A 737 -3.03 34.50 -2.39
C ILE A 737 -2.16 35.08 -3.51
N ALA A 738 -2.72 35.95 -4.36
CA ALA A 738 -1.96 36.60 -5.43
C ALA A 738 -0.92 37.59 -4.84
N LEU A 739 0.32 37.51 -5.31
CA LEU A 739 1.41 38.44 -5.02
C LEU A 739 1.27 39.69 -5.95
N ARG A 740 1.60 40.88 -5.39
CA ARG A 740 1.53 42.17 -6.12
C ARG A 740 2.90 42.69 -6.53
#